data_c6e8dd83dcec59029e58026e13738457
#
_entry.id   c6e8dd83dcec59029e58026e13738457
#
_cell.length_a   1.000
_cell.length_b   1.000
_cell.length_c   1.000
_cell.angle_alpha   90.00
_cell.angle_beta   90.00
_cell.angle_gamma   90.00
#
_symmetry.space_group_name_H-M   'P 1'
#
loop_
_entity.id
_entity.type
_entity.pdbx_description
1 polymer ?
#
loop_
_entity_poly.entity_id
_entity_poly.type
_entity_poly.pdbx_seq_one_letter_code
_entity_poly.pdbx_strand_id
1 'polypeptide(L)'
;MATSTDAAEVEGTTISGGASPSAIDPIRFEAAVFDLDGVLTETAAIHAAAWKRLFDEVLGREAAISGKTFAPFDESSDYLAYVDGRPRADGVRTFLAARGITLPEGGAGDPPDALTVQALGARKDGYFLERLAQAGVTVFPDAQPLLVNLRAAGLKTALVSSSRNAKAVLEAGGLTALIDVVIDGVEAARLGLQGKPAPDTFARAVQQLGVSAQRAVGFEDALVGVEAIRAAGYGLVVGVDRVDQSAALVAHGADVAVTDLRTLEVAAPEAAAADQHLAAWPPVTPTEEAAWLIVEDGFVLTREHEIESIFAISNGHLGSRASLAEGGPMSAPATFLAGLFDASLRPVPTLAELPDWSQLTPVIEGAPLNLRSGRLIAQRRTLDMRQGIVWRDWRHEDPAARVTHLQECRLACAYDRRLLLQALALTPENYSGAIGFETKLEGSEVIHTSSGGVAVVSAVALGAATPDLQAKAVRLGDLTVQARSGQTYRIDRFAAVGASSQDPQPREVAEAHLAAARARGMVDLIARHRDVWSARWEASDVRVDGDPEAQRALRFAAYHLVGAADPTDEHVSIGARAMTGVAYSGHVFWDTEIYMLPFYALTWPEAARALLMYRHHTLPAARAKAAKYGARGAFYAWESADTGEDVTPASVVGPGGVTFQIRLGQQEQHISADVAFGAWNYWRITGDDVFLLEAGAEIIVETARFWASRAEPGGDGKRHIRGVIGPDEYHETVDDDAYTNGMARWNLRTAVAVVQDMAARWPEPWAALRAQLKLEDAELDEWAAAARDLYFGLDPKTGLIEQFRGYFALKDLPISSYVSRTIPVDVLLGLDRIVRTPIIKQPDVLMLIYLFWDEFTPQQREANFRYYEPRCAQGSSLSPCIHALIAARLGDMAMAEKYFRQAGEIDLSDNMGNASGGIHAAALGGLWQAAVFGFAGLSLGDDGPRLDPKLPAAWRELSFRIRWRGKVYALSTATAVASVPAEETPR
;
A
#
# COMPACT_ATOMS: atom_id res chain seq x y z
N MET A 1 70.64 -0.76 22.12
CA MET A 1 71.53 -0.13 21.14
C MET A 1 70.74 -0.04 19.81
N ALA A 2 70.63 1.21 19.35
CA ALA A 2 70.43 1.71 17.99
C ALA A 2 69.13 1.13 17.26
N THR A 3 68.02 1.81 17.24
CA THR A 3 67.60 2.94 16.37
C THR A 3 67.83 2.67 14.88
N SER A 4 66.81 2.44 14.16
CA SER A 4 66.58 3.00 12.83
C SER A 4 65.09 3.22 12.60
N THR A 5 64.72 4.46 12.40
CA THR A 5 63.45 5.02 11.88
C THR A 5 63.37 4.67 10.40
N ASP A 6 62.31 4.02 10.01
CA ASP A 6 61.86 4.01 8.61
C ASP A 6 60.47 4.66 8.57
N ALA A 7 60.45 5.81 7.93
CA ALA A 7 59.22 6.50 7.51
C ALA A 7 58.68 5.75 6.30
N ALA A 8 57.56 5.08 6.47
CA ALA A 8 56.79 4.53 5.34
C ALA A 8 56.01 5.68 4.69
N GLU A 9 56.42 6.07 3.50
CA GLU A 9 55.62 6.83 2.55
C GLU A 9 54.33 6.03 2.28
N VAL A 10 53.18 6.62 2.60
CA VAL A 10 51.88 6.11 2.17
C VAL A 10 51.72 6.53 0.70
N GLU A 11 52.06 5.63 -0.20
CA GLU A 11 51.67 5.74 -1.60
C GLU A 11 50.12 5.81 -1.68
N GLY A 12 49.62 6.92 -2.19
CA GLY A 12 48.25 7.14 -2.52
C GLY A 12 47.77 6.13 -3.59
N THR A 13 46.91 5.23 -3.20
CA THR A 13 46.21 4.34 -4.12
C THR A 13 45.22 5.17 -4.94
N THR A 14 45.60 5.55 -6.13
CA THR A 14 44.75 6.09 -7.16
C THR A 14 43.76 4.99 -7.59
N ILE A 15 42.51 5.08 -7.15
CA ILE A 15 41.42 4.28 -7.69
C ILE A 15 41.10 4.83 -9.07
N SER A 16 41.58 4.16 -10.11
CA SER A 16 41.22 4.44 -11.50
C SER A 16 39.97 3.67 -11.87
N GLY A 17 38.91 4.37 -12.30
CA GLY A 17 37.74 3.77 -12.97
C GLY A 17 36.42 3.93 -12.23
N GLY A 18 35.97 5.16 -12.03
CA GLY A 18 34.59 5.50 -11.67
C GLY A 18 34.26 6.87 -12.25
N ALA A 19 33.01 7.17 -12.47
CA ALA A 19 32.55 8.50 -12.85
C ALA A 19 33.25 9.54 -11.98
N SER A 20 33.70 10.64 -12.58
CA SER A 20 34.38 11.71 -11.86
C SER A 20 33.59 12.08 -10.62
N PRO A 21 34.20 12.18 -9.41
CA PRO A 21 33.47 12.55 -8.20
C PRO A 21 32.85 13.96 -8.26
N SER A 22 33.04 14.68 -9.35
CA SER A 22 32.51 16.00 -9.66
C SER A 22 31.22 15.99 -10.49
N ALA A 23 30.64 14.83 -10.85
CA ALA A 23 29.40 14.76 -11.62
C ALA A 23 28.17 14.56 -10.73
N ILE A 24 27.19 15.49 -10.84
CA ILE A 24 25.86 15.38 -10.21
C ILE A 24 24.91 14.74 -11.22
N ASP A 25 24.56 13.50 -10.98
CA ASP A 25 23.68 12.71 -11.85
C ASP A 25 22.21 12.86 -11.39
N PRO A 26 21.30 13.43 -12.20
CA PRO A 26 19.88 13.57 -11.87
C PRO A 26 19.13 12.24 -11.68
N ILE A 27 19.67 11.13 -12.18
CA ILE A 27 19.11 9.78 -11.94
C ILE A 27 19.41 9.35 -10.50
N ARG A 28 20.56 9.73 -9.97
CA ARG A 28 21.01 9.43 -8.61
C ARG A 28 20.47 10.40 -7.59
N PHE A 29 20.39 11.70 -7.94
CA PHE A 29 20.01 12.77 -7.03
C PHE A 29 18.75 13.47 -7.48
N GLU A 30 17.83 13.74 -6.54
CA GLU A 30 16.54 14.42 -6.77
C GLU A 30 16.52 15.83 -6.19
N ALA A 31 17.48 16.16 -5.31
CA ALA A 31 17.56 17.45 -4.66
C ALA A 31 18.99 17.93 -4.48
N ALA A 32 19.14 19.26 -4.48
CA ALA A 32 20.36 19.98 -4.13
C ALA A 32 20.06 20.97 -3.02
N VAL A 33 20.79 20.88 -1.91
CA VAL A 33 20.58 21.68 -0.72
C VAL A 33 21.85 22.50 -0.44
N PHE A 34 21.68 23.80 -0.38
CA PHE A 34 22.78 24.76 -0.29
C PHE A 34 22.81 25.46 1.05
N ASP A 35 23.98 25.69 1.61
CA ASP A 35 24.19 26.82 2.50
C ASP A 35 24.16 28.14 1.71
N LEU A 36 24.00 29.24 2.41
CA LEU A 36 23.89 30.57 1.82
C LEU A 36 25.23 31.30 1.77
N ASP A 37 25.80 31.50 2.97
CA ASP A 37 26.92 32.39 3.20
C ASP A 37 28.22 31.65 2.90
N GLY A 38 29.01 32.08 1.88
CA GLY A 38 30.20 31.40 1.42
C GLY A 38 29.96 30.35 0.32
N VAL A 39 28.70 29.90 0.11
CA VAL A 39 28.29 28.99 -0.96
C VAL A 39 27.65 29.74 -2.12
N LEU A 40 26.51 30.41 -1.86
CA LEU A 40 25.75 31.13 -2.87
C LEU A 40 26.10 32.62 -2.92
N THR A 41 26.40 33.23 -1.75
CA THR A 41 26.62 34.66 -1.60
C THR A 41 27.87 34.97 -0.82
N GLU A 42 28.57 36.08 -1.21
CA GLU A 42 29.73 36.59 -0.55
C GLU A 42 29.33 37.54 0.60
N THR A 43 28.61 37.01 1.59
CA THR A 43 28.13 37.77 2.74
C THR A 43 29.01 37.65 3.98
N ALA A 44 30.00 36.75 3.98
CA ALA A 44 30.93 36.54 5.08
C ALA A 44 31.61 37.83 5.54
N ALA A 45 32.03 38.69 4.63
CA ALA A 45 32.63 39.99 4.94
C ALA A 45 31.64 40.95 5.64
N ILE A 46 30.36 40.92 5.26
CA ILE A 46 29.30 41.72 5.90
C ILE A 46 29.04 41.20 7.30
N HIS A 47 29.02 39.86 7.46
CA HIS A 47 28.88 39.21 8.75
C HIS A 47 30.06 39.49 9.68
N ALA A 48 31.27 39.38 9.19
CA ALA A 48 32.51 39.66 9.94
C ALA A 48 32.57 41.10 10.45
N ALA A 49 32.24 42.06 9.58
CA ALA A 49 32.20 43.47 9.94
C ALA A 49 31.12 43.78 11.01
N ALA A 50 29.95 43.16 10.91
CA ALA A 50 28.89 43.32 11.90
C ALA A 50 29.24 42.67 13.27
N TRP A 51 29.92 41.53 13.26
CA TRP A 51 30.45 40.89 14.48
C TRP A 51 31.58 41.73 15.10
N LYS A 52 32.52 42.22 14.28
CA LYS A 52 33.58 43.10 14.76
C LYS A 52 33.03 44.32 15.46
N ARG A 53 32.09 45.02 14.83
CA ARG A 53 31.45 46.23 15.43
C ARG A 53 30.83 45.89 16.77
N LEU A 54 30.04 44.79 16.85
CA LEU A 54 29.40 44.35 18.06
C LEU A 54 30.42 44.00 19.16
N PHE A 55 31.34 43.11 18.85
CA PHE A 55 32.26 42.60 19.86
C PHE A 55 33.28 43.69 20.33
N ASP A 56 33.77 44.54 19.45
CA ASP A 56 34.63 45.65 19.85
C ASP A 56 33.89 46.64 20.77
N GLU A 57 32.59 46.90 20.56
CA GLU A 57 31.76 47.68 21.49
C GLU A 57 31.63 46.98 22.86
N VAL A 58 31.38 45.69 22.88
CA VAL A 58 31.23 44.90 24.13
C VAL A 58 32.55 44.84 24.89
N LEU A 59 33.64 44.50 24.18
CA LEU A 59 34.99 44.43 24.76
C LEU A 59 35.43 45.80 25.32
N GLY A 60 35.10 46.90 24.63
CA GLY A 60 35.36 48.25 25.12
C GLY A 60 34.61 48.60 26.39
N ARG A 61 33.32 48.23 26.50
CA ARG A 61 32.51 48.37 27.74
C ARG A 61 33.07 47.51 28.89
N GLU A 62 33.38 46.24 28.63
CA GLU A 62 34.00 45.35 29.64
C GLU A 62 35.38 45.82 30.09
N ALA A 63 36.20 46.36 29.20
CA ALA A 63 37.49 46.95 29.53
C ALA A 63 37.30 48.16 30.49
N ALA A 64 36.30 49.00 30.24
CA ALA A 64 36.02 50.15 31.10
C ALA A 64 35.52 49.75 32.48
N ILE A 65 34.76 48.64 32.61
CA ILE A 65 34.24 48.13 33.89
C ILE A 65 35.31 47.36 34.66
N SER A 66 36.05 46.45 34.01
CA SER A 66 36.95 45.52 34.66
C SER A 66 38.39 46.03 34.80
N GLY A 67 38.76 47.08 34.07
CA GLY A 67 40.13 47.58 33.98
C GLY A 67 41.09 46.66 33.16
N LYS A 68 40.58 45.60 32.49
CA LYS A 68 41.34 44.68 31.69
C LYS A 68 41.39 45.15 30.25
N THR A 69 42.50 44.83 29.57
CA THR A 69 42.63 45.08 28.13
C THR A 69 42.26 43.82 27.37
N PHE A 70 41.36 43.92 26.38
CA PHE A 70 40.99 42.84 25.50
C PHE A 70 41.51 43.10 24.07
N ALA A 71 41.94 42.05 23.41
CA ALA A 71 42.26 42.14 21.98
C ALA A 71 40.92 42.32 21.19
N PRO A 72 40.88 43.27 20.23
CA PRO A 72 39.73 43.45 19.37
C PRO A 72 39.37 42.17 18.62
N PHE A 73 38.14 42.07 18.14
CA PHE A 73 37.70 40.98 17.29
C PHE A 73 38.46 41.03 15.94
N ASP A 74 39.07 39.93 15.54
CA ASP A 74 39.72 39.76 14.26
C ASP A 74 38.76 39.16 13.23
N GLU A 75 38.53 39.86 12.09
CA GLU A 75 37.58 39.52 11.07
C GLU A 75 37.90 38.22 10.33
N SER A 76 39.10 37.68 10.45
CA SER A 76 39.53 36.44 9.82
C SER A 76 39.63 35.30 10.84
N SER A 77 40.58 35.39 11.80
CA SER A 77 40.87 34.30 12.73
C SER A 77 39.78 34.09 13.78
N ASP A 78 39.25 35.18 14.41
CA ASP A 78 38.17 35.04 15.38
C ASP A 78 36.84 34.70 14.70
N TYR A 79 36.62 35.18 13.47
CA TYR A 79 35.43 34.87 12.71
C TYR A 79 35.29 33.35 12.47
N LEU A 80 36.32 32.74 11.88
CA LEU A 80 36.36 31.30 11.59
C LEU A 80 36.34 30.45 12.87
N ALA A 81 37.01 30.87 13.94
CA ALA A 81 37.10 30.07 15.15
C ALA A 81 35.80 30.06 15.98
N TYR A 82 35.07 31.17 16.04
CA TYR A 82 34.01 31.34 17.03
C TYR A 82 32.59 31.59 16.49
N VAL A 83 32.41 32.09 15.28
CA VAL A 83 31.11 32.55 14.80
C VAL A 83 30.68 31.98 13.46
N ASP A 84 31.61 31.53 12.65
CA ASP A 84 31.36 31.02 11.32
C ASP A 84 30.46 29.76 11.35
N GLY A 85 29.45 29.74 10.49
CA GLY A 85 28.45 28.63 10.38
C GLY A 85 27.58 28.39 11.63
N ARG A 86 27.78 29.11 12.74
CA ARG A 86 27.06 28.87 14.02
C ARG A 86 25.81 29.72 14.18
N PRO A 87 24.79 29.22 14.94
CA PRO A 87 23.71 30.03 15.41
C PRO A 87 24.21 31.24 16.18
N ARG A 88 23.56 32.40 15.99
CA ARG A 88 24.01 33.70 16.49
C ARG A 88 24.27 33.74 17.98
N ALA A 89 23.36 33.19 18.80
CA ALA A 89 23.53 33.12 20.24
C ALA A 89 24.76 32.30 20.64
N ASP A 90 25.07 31.24 19.91
CA ASP A 90 26.23 30.39 20.14
C ASP A 90 27.52 31.14 19.77
N GLY A 91 27.50 31.88 18.66
CA GLY A 91 28.64 32.76 18.31
C GLY A 91 28.97 33.81 19.39
N VAL A 92 27.91 34.43 19.96
CA VAL A 92 28.10 35.36 21.09
C VAL A 92 28.73 34.66 22.28
N ARG A 93 28.19 33.48 22.68
CA ARG A 93 28.71 32.71 23.83
C ARG A 93 30.14 32.26 23.59
N THR A 94 30.42 31.69 22.43
CA THR A 94 31.71 31.09 22.11
C THR A 94 32.84 32.12 22.11
N PHE A 95 32.64 33.26 21.45
CA PHE A 95 33.63 34.33 21.43
C PHE A 95 33.86 34.97 22.79
N LEU A 96 32.77 35.34 23.51
CA LEU A 96 32.91 35.99 24.81
C LEU A 96 33.54 35.05 25.86
N ALA A 97 33.19 33.74 25.82
CA ALA A 97 33.83 32.75 26.69
C ALA A 97 35.31 32.63 26.40
N ALA A 98 35.78 32.69 25.15
CA ALA A 98 37.20 32.73 24.78
C ALA A 98 37.92 33.98 25.27
N ARG A 99 37.21 35.04 25.57
CA ARG A 99 37.73 36.28 26.20
C ARG A 99 37.52 36.31 27.72
N GLY A 100 37.00 35.22 28.32
CA GLY A 100 36.74 35.13 29.76
C GLY A 100 35.54 35.96 30.25
N ILE A 101 34.59 36.28 29.34
CA ILE A 101 33.41 37.08 29.60
C ILE A 101 32.20 36.15 29.57
N THR A 102 31.35 36.17 30.63
CA THR A 102 30.10 35.45 30.71
C THR A 102 28.96 36.43 30.89
N LEU A 103 27.99 36.39 29.98
CA LEU A 103 26.81 37.26 30.05
C LEU A 103 25.56 36.43 30.40
N PRO A 104 24.52 37.05 31.02
CA PRO A 104 23.18 36.43 31.16
C PRO A 104 22.59 36.08 29.79
N GLU A 105 21.76 35.01 29.76
CA GLU A 105 21.11 34.58 28.51
C GLU A 105 20.18 35.63 27.92
N GLY A 106 19.37 36.23 28.80
CA GLY A 106 18.37 37.22 28.41
C GLY A 106 17.15 36.60 27.71
N GLY A 107 16.34 37.47 27.13
CA GLY A 107 15.11 37.10 26.43
C GLY A 107 14.79 38.01 25.23
N ALA A 108 13.81 37.59 24.42
CA ALA A 108 13.40 38.30 23.20
C ALA A 108 12.86 39.75 23.45
N GLY A 109 12.56 40.10 24.70
CA GLY A 109 12.07 41.42 25.10
C GLY A 109 13.15 42.31 25.74
N ASP A 110 14.43 41.91 25.70
CA ASP A 110 15.50 42.70 26.29
C ASP A 110 15.65 44.05 25.57
N PRO A 111 15.97 45.14 26.30
CA PRO A 111 16.28 46.43 25.70
C PRO A 111 17.49 46.30 24.71
N PRO A 112 17.49 47.06 23.62
CA PRO A 112 18.52 46.96 22.60
C PRO A 112 19.96 47.22 23.11
N ASP A 113 20.11 47.90 24.25
CA ASP A 113 21.39 48.22 24.87
C ASP A 113 21.79 47.26 26.01
N ALA A 114 20.95 46.26 26.32
CA ALA A 114 21.23 45.24 27.32
C ALA A 114 22.46 44.40 26.96
N LEU A 115 23.22 43.98 27.99
CA LEU A 115 24.38 43.08 27.90
C LEU A 115 23.90 41.65 28.20
N THR A 116 23.08 41.08 27.31
CA THR A 116 22.65 39.67 27.33
C THR A 116 22.94 39.03 26.00
N VAL A 117 23.04 37.71 25.99
CA VAL A 117 23.30 36.95 24.74
C VAL A 117 22.26 37.26 23.67
N GLN A 118 20.99 37.33 24.06
CA GLN A 118 19.88 37.59 23.12
C GLN A 118 19.88 39.03 22.59
N ALA A 119 20.12 40.03 23.44
CA ALA A 119 20.16 41.46 23.04
C ALA A 119 21.39 41.72 22.12
N LEU A 120 22.54 41.13 22.40
CA LEU A 120 23.71 41.24 21.56
C LEU A 120 23.48 40.58 20.18
N GLY A 121 22.86 39.41 20.15
CA GLY A 121 22.46 38.75 18.92
C GLY A 121 21.50 39.62 18.06
N ALA A 122 20.52 40.26 18.69
CA ALA A 122 19.59 41.19 18.01
C ALA A 122 20.31 42.45 17.48
N ARG A 123 21.25 42.98 18.25
CA ARG A 123 22.06 44.18 17.85
C ARG A 123 22.92 43.87 16.65
N LYS A 124 23.57 42.69 16.61
CA LYS A 124 24.35 42.23 15.47
C LYS A 124 23.53 42.19 14.20
N ASP A 125 22.24 41.79 14.33
CA ASP A 125 21.30 41.74 13.25
C ASP A 125 21.01 43.10 12.62
N GLY A 126 20.82 44.09 13.49
CA GLY A 126 20.68 45.49 13.07
C GLY A 126 21.90 45.99 12.28
N TYR A 127 23.11 45.68 12.77
CA TYR A 127 24.34 46.06 12.07
C TYR A 127 24.51 45.34 10.72
N PHE A 128 24.11 44.10 10.66
CA PHE A 128 24.11 43.33 9.42
C PHE A 128 23.16 43.94 8.38
N LEU A 129 21.89 44.20 8.78
CA LEU A 129 20.87 44.76 7.87
C LEU A 129 21.24 46.17 7.40
N GLU A 130 21.80 47.01 8.28
CA GLU A 130 22.31 48.32 7.92
C GLU A 130 23.43 48.23 6.85
N ARG A 131 24.34 47.27 7.01
CA ARG A 131 25.44 47.02 6.08
C ARG A 131 24.92 46.45 4.75
N LEU A 132 24.00 45.51 4.81
CA LEU A 132 23.38 44.90 3.65
C LEU A 132 22.65 45.95 2.79
N ALA A 133 21.88 46.84 3.40
CA ALA A 133 21.19 47.94 2.70
C ALA A 133 22.17 48.94 2.02
N GLN A 134 23.39 49.14 2.61
CA GLN A 134 24.37 50.04 2.05
C GLN A 134 25.23 49.42 0.94
N ALA A 135 25.60 48.16 1.05
CA ALA A 135 26.55 47.47 0.18
C ALA A 135 25.91 46.55 -0.88
N GLY A 136 24.63 46.15 -0.68
CA GLY A 136 23.97 45.09 -1.48
C GLY A 136 24.49 43.69 -1.17
N VAL A 137 24.11 42.72 -2.00
CA VAL A 137 24.52 41.30 -1.95
C VAL A 137 25.33 40.96 -3.19
N THR A 138 26.53 40.45 -3.01
CA THR A 138 27.29 39.84 -4.08
C THR A 138 26.99 38.35 -4.15
N VAL A 139 26.42 37.89 -5.25
CA VAL A 139 26.23 36.47 -5.55
C VAL A 139 27.49 35.95 -6.21
N PHE A 140 27.98 34.78 -5.78
CA PHE A 140 29.12 34.17 -6.45
C PHE A 140 28.84 33.89 -7.92
N PRO A 141 29.75 34.21 -8.85
CA PRO A 141 29.52 34.08 -10.30
C PRO A 141 29.24 32.64 -10.78
N ASP A 142 29.59 31.65 -9.96
CA ASP A 142 29.46 30.21 -10.22
C ASP A 142 28.15 29.62 -9.58
N ALA A 143 27.52 30.32 -8.64
CA ALA A 143 26.39 29.85 -7.90
C ALA A 143 25.08 29.79 -8.73
N GLN A 144 24.73 30.92 -9.36
CA GLN A 144 23.49 31.01 -10.15
C GLN A 144 23.49 30.06 -11.37
N PRO A 145 24.58 29.92 -12.16
CA PRO A 145 24.63 28.93 -13.24
C PRO A 145 24.42 27.50 -12.77
N LEU A 146 25.01 27.11 -11.63
CA LEU A 146 24.78 25.76 -11.08
C LEU A 146 23.32 25.54 -10.68
N LEU A 147 22.69 26.48 -9.96
CA LEU A 147 21.29 26.41 -9.60
C LEU A 147 20.38 26.27 -10.82
N VAL A 148 20.63 27.05 -11.87
CA VAL A 148 19.87 26.97 -13.13
C VAL A 148 20.03 25.60 -13.78
N ASN A 149 21.25 25.06 -13.84
CA ASN A 149 21.53 23.75 -14.44
C ASN A 149 20.88 22.61 -13.64
N LEU A 150 20.93 22.65 -12.31
CA LEU A 150 20.28 21.64 -11.45
C LEU A 150 18.77 21.64 -11.63
N ARG A 151 18.15 22.81 -11.68
CA ARG A 151 16.71 22.92 -11.92
C ARG A 151 16.32 22.48 -13.34
N ALA A 152 17.13 22.82 -14.35
CA ALA A 152 16.92 22.34 -15.71
C ALA A 152 17.07 20.83 -15.83
N ALA A 153 17.89 20.22 -14.97
CA ALA A 153 18.02 18.78 -14.83
C ALA A 153 16.93 18.12 -13.97
N GLY A 154 15.96 18.89 -13.46
CA GLY A 154 14.82 18.40 -12.70
C GLY A 154 15.05 18.22 -11.19
N LEU A 155 16.19 18.64 -10.65
CA LEU A 155 16.44 18.57 -9.22
C LEU A 155 15.67 19.68 -8.48
N LYS A 156 15.10 19.32 -7.35
CA LYS A 156 14.53 20.27 -6.38
C LYS A 156 15.64 20.98 -5.63
N THR A 157 15.44 22.23 -5.23
CA THR A 157 16.47 23.03 -4.60
C THR A 157 16.02 23.55 -3.24
N ALA A 158 16.90 23.50 -2.25
CA ALA A 158 16.65 24.08 -0.94
C ALA A 158 17.83 24.89 -0.44
N LEU A 159 17.53 25.82 0.45
CA LEU A 159 18.50 26.59 1.21
C LEU A 159 18.42 26.22 2.69
N VAL A 160 19.56 26.01 3.31
CA VAL A 160 19.70 25.83 4.76
C VAL A 160 20.71 26.85 5.27
N SER A 161 20.27 27.82 6.06
CA SER A 161 21.17 28.84 6.63
C SER A 161 20.89 29.07 8.11
N SER A 162 21.94 29.26 8.90
CA SER A 162 21.81 29.71 10.28
C SER A 162 21.36 31.17 10.42
N SER A 163 21.39 31.94 9.33
CA SER A 163 21.00 33.33 9.30
C SER A 163 19.46 33.50 9.37
N ARG A 164 19.00 34.44 10.18
CA ARG A 164 17.59 34.82 10.21
C ARG A 164 17.17 35.72 9.03
N ASN A 165 18.16 36.25 8.31
CA ASN A 165 17.99 37.17 7.20
C ASN A 165 18.16 36.49 5.83
N ALA A 166 18.20 35.15 5.79
CA ALA A 166 18.47 34.40 4.56
C ALA A 166 17.48 34.74 3.43
N LYS A 167 16.20 34.91 3.73
CA LYS A 167 15.19 35.30 2.73
C LYS A 167 15.46 36.68 2.12
N ALA A 168 15.85 37.65 2.95
CA ALA A 168 16.18 39.00 2.46
C ALA A 168 17.47 38.99 1.61
N VAL A 169 18.44 38.14 1.94
CA VAL A 169 19.66 37.94 1.16
C VAL A 169 19.35 37.29 -0.19
N LEU A 170 18.50 36.25 -0.22
CA LEU A 170 18.06 35.61 -1.46
C LEU A 170 17.30 36.58 -2.38
N GLU A 171 16.43 37.41 -1.80
CA GLU A 171 15.67 38.42 -2.56
C GLU A 171 16.62 39.48 -3.14
N ALA A 172 17.54 40.01 -2.33
CA ALA A 172 18.53 40.99 -2.77
C ALA A 172 19.50 40.44 -3.83
N GLY A 173 19.81 39.13 -3.77
CA GLY A 173 20.64 38.44 -4.76
C GLY A 173 19.89 37.95 -6.00
N GLY A 174 18.55 38.09 -6.07
CA GLY A 174 17.73 37.61 -7.21
C GLY A 174 17.64 36.08 -7.32
N LEU A 175 17.90 35.34 -6.23
CA LEU A 175 17.93 33.85 -6.22
C LEU A 175 16.62 33.20 -5.78
N THR A 176 15.64 33.97 -5.30
CA THR A 176 14.40 33.45 -4.70
C THR A 176 13.64 32.48 -5.62
N ALA A 177 13.57 32.76 -6.92
CA ALA A 177 12.89 31.90 -7.89
C ALA A 177 13.61 30.56 -8.18
N LEU A 178 14.87 30.43 -7.74
CA LEU A 178 15.70 29.24 -7.93
C LEU A 178 15.72 28.31 -6.71
N ILE A 179 14.99 28.63 -5.64
CA ILE A 179 14.98 27.86 -4.37
C ILE A 179 13.53 27.49 -4.03
N ASP A 180 13.27 26.20 -3.90
CA ASP A 180 11.92 25.67 -3.60
C ASP A 180 11.61 25.66 -2.10
N VAL A 181 12.61 25.43 -1.24
CA VAL A 181 12.46 25.35 0.22
C VAL A 181 13.56 26.17 0.92
N VAL A 182 13.19 26.94 1.94
CA VAL A 182 14.14 27.72 2.77
C VAL A 182 13.99 27.34 4.24
N ILE A 183 15.04 26.77 4.83
CA ILE A 183 15.19 26.53 6.27
C ILE A 183 16.19 27.57 6.81
N ASP A 184 15.67 28.71 7.23
CA ASP A 184 16.47 29.78 7.82
C ASP A 184 16.47 29.73 9.36
N GLY A 185 17.23 30.59 10.01
CA GLY A 185 17.28 30.67 11.47
C GLY A 185 15.95 31.03 12.14
N VAL A 186 14.99 31.59 11.42
CA VAL A 186 13.63 31.86 11.93
C VAL A 186 12.82 30.57 11.91
N GLU A 187 12.85 29.86 10.79
CA GLU A 187 12.11 28.59 10.64
C GLU A 187 12.69 27.50 11.56
N ALA A 188 14.03 27.42 11.67
CA ALA A 188 14.68 26.50 12.59
C ALA A 188 14.26 26.74 14.06
N ALA A 189 14.22 28.01 14.49
CA ALA A 189 13.79 28.37 15.84
C ALA A 189 12.28 28.05 16.05
N ARG A 190 11.44 28.32 15.06
CA ARG A 190 10.00 28.03 15.11
C ARG A 190 9.71 26.52 15.29
N LEU A 191 10.53 25.67 14.65
CA LEU A 191 10.39 24.21 14.68
C LEU A 191 11.20 23.54 15.81
N GLY A 192 11.98 24.29 16.58
CA GLY A 192 12.83 23.76 17.66
C GLY A 192 14.00 22.90 17.14
N LEU A 193 14.49 23.15 15.91
CA LEU A 193 15.59 22.39 15.30
C LEU A 193 16.92 22.83 15.88
N GLN A 194 17.82 21.87 16.10
CA GLN A 194 19.21 22.17 16.48
C GLN A 194 19.98 22.71 15.25
N GLY A 195 20.85 23.65 15.48
CA GLY A 195 21.73 24.19 14.43
C GLY A 195 22.96 23.31 14.19
N LYS A 196 23.68 23.62 13.09
CA LYS A 196 24.96 22.97 12.73
C LYS A 196 25.91 22.93 13.95
N PRO A 197 26.58 21.79 14.27
CA PRO A 197 26.74 20.59 13.43
C PRO A 197 25.64 19.53 13.54
N ALA A 198 24.52 19.78 14.25
CA ALA A 198 23.42 18.84 14.28
C ALA A 198 22.73 18.71 12.89
N PRO A 199 22.24 17.52 12.52
CA PRO A 199 21.68 17.26 11.19
C PRO A 199 20.30 17.87 10.96
N ASP A 200 19.62 18.36 11.99
CA ASP A 200 18.20 18.66 12.02
C ASP A 200 17.72 19.57 10.88
N THR A 201 18.46 20.65 10.60
CA THR A 201 18.09 21.63 9.57
C THR A 201 18.19 21.05 8.17
N PHE A 202 19.24 20.27 7.88
CA PHE A 202 19.41 19.57 6.60
C PHE A 202 18.42 18.42 6.44
N ALA A 203 18.20 17.62 7.49
CA ALA A 203 17.16 16.58 7.47
C ALA A 203 15.76 17.17 7.22
N ARG A 204 15.48 18.35 7.79
CA ARG A 204 14.21 19.07 7.58
C ARG A 204 14.07 19.56 6.13
N ALA A 205 15.15 20.04 5.52
CA ALA A 205 15.13 20.52 4.14
C ALA A 205 14.72 19.41 3.17
N VAL A 206 15.36 18.24 3.22
CA VAL A 206 14.99 17.09 2.35
C VAL A 206 13.61 16.53 2.66
N GLN A 207 13.18 16.55 3.92
CA GLN A 207 11.83 16.18 4.30
C GLN A 207 10.78 17.09 3.65
N GLN A 208 10.99 18.42 3.65
CA GLN A 208 10.08 19.36 3.01
C GLN A 208 10.09 19.26 1.49
N LEU A 209 11.22 18.91 0.90
CA LEU A 209 11.32 18.62 -0.54
C LEU A 209 10.66 17.29 -0.92
N GLY A 210 10.36 16.42 0.05
CA GLY A 210 9.83 15.08 -0.18
C GLY A 210 10.85 14.16 -0.85
N VAL A 211 12.13 14.26 -0.47
CA VAL A 211 13.27 13.50 -1.03
C VAL A 211 14.02 12.82 0.11
N SER A 212 14.50 11.59 -0.11
CA SER A 212 15.39 10.96 0.87
C SER A 212 16.77 11.63 0.89
N ALA A 213 17.39 11.71 2.07
CA ALA A 213 18.70 12.33 2.21
C ALA A 213 19.77 11.68 1.30
N GLN A 214 19.71 10.36 1.11
CA GLN A 214 20.62 9.62 0.22
C GLN A 214 20.49 10.03 -1.26
N ARG A 215 19.38 10.65 -1.65
CA ARG A 215 19.13 11.18 -3.00
C ARG A 215 19.29 12.70 -3.07
N ALA A 216 19.94 13.28 -2.10
CA ALA A 216 20.26 14.71 -2.07
C ALA A 216 21.75 14.97 -2.10
N VAL A 217 22.11 16.10 -2.72
CA VAL A 217 23.45 16.68 -2.72
C VAL A 217 23.44 17.87 -1.78
N GLY A 218 24.39 17.94 -0.84
CA GLY A 218 24.53 19.08 0.06
C GLY A 218 25.79 19.89 -0.26
N PHE A 219 25.68 21.22 -0.22
CA PHE A 219 26.77 22.19 -0.52
C PHE A 219 27.04 23.06 0.68
N GLU A 220 28.28 23.12 1.12
CA GLU A 220 28.65 23.80 2.35
C GLU A 220 30.13 24.26 2.30
N ASP A 221 30.42 25.43 2.86
CA ASP A 221 31.79 25.94 2.97
C ASP A 221 32.38 25.85 4.39
N ALA A 222 31.51 25.73 5.43
CA ALA A 222 31.94 25.64 6.82
C ALA A 222 32.06 24.17 7.29
N LEU A 223 33.13 23.87 8.08
CA LEU A 223 33.40 22.52 8.60
C LEU A 223 32.20 21.92 9.37
N VAL A 224 31.57 22.73 10.25
CA VAL A 224 30.39 22.30 11.04
C VAL A 224 29.16 22.02 10.19
N GLY A 225 29.05 22.66 9.04
CA GLY A 225 27.96 22.41 8.11
C GLY A 225 28.18 21.14 7.29
N VAL A 226 29.43 20.87 6.87
CA VAL A 226 29.80 19.60 6.23
C VAL A 226 29.48 18.42 7.16
N GLU A 227 29.85 18.54 8.46
CA GLU A 227 29.46 17.54 9.48
C GLU A 227 27.96 17.35 9.59
N ALA A 228 27.18 18.44 9.57
CA ALA A 228 25.72 18.40 9.65
C ALA A 228 25.09 17.69 8.44
N ILE A 229 25.56 17.97 7.22
CA ILE A 229 25.09 17.31 5.99
C ILE A 229 25.46 15.83 6.02
N ARG A 230 26.68 15.48 6.44
CA ARG A 230 27.11 14.08 6.57
C ARG A 230 26.26 13.33 7.60
N ALA A 231 26.01 13.95 8.76
CA ALA A 231 25.18 13.37 9.82
C ALA A 231 23.69 13.23 9.40
N ALA A 232 23.21 14.07 8.50
CA ALA A 232 21.88 13.97 7.90
C ALA A 232 21.76 12.83 6.85
N GLY A 233 22.88 12.19 6.47
CA GLY A 233 22.88 11.03 5.57
C GLY A 233 22.74 11.35 4.09
N TYR A 234 23.21 12.50 3.64
CA TYR A 234 23.18 12.91 2.24
C TYR A 234 24.03 11.99 1.36
N GLY A 235 23.56 11.76 0.14
CA GLY A 235 24.21 10.87 -0.82
C GLY A 235 25.48 11.43 -1.45
N LEU A 236 25.66 12.78 -1.43
CA LEU A 236 26.86 13.48 -1.83
C LEU A 236 27.01 14.75 -1.01
N VAL A 237 28.20 14.98 -0.45
CA VAL A 237 28.56 16.18 0.29
C VAL A 237 29.66 16.91 -0.44
N VAL A 238 29.34 18.10 -0.93
CA VAL A 238 30.27 18.98 -1.66
C VAL A 238 30.76 20.08 -0.73
N GLY A 239 32.03 20.05 -0.42
CA GLY A 239 32.70 21.14 0.26
C GLY A 239 33.00 22.27 -0.74
N VAL A 240 32.59 23.50 -0.43
CA VAL A 240 32.85 24.67 -1.27
C VAL A 240 33.99 25.47 -0.65
N ASP A 241 35.16 25.41 -1.26
CA ASP A 241 36.37 26.02 -0.71
C ASP A 241 36.59 27.44 -1.28
N ARG A 242 36.33 28.42 -0.46
CA ARG A 242 36.58 29.85 -0.79
C ARG A 242 37.82 30.43 -0.12
N VAL A 243 38.48 29.64 0.79
CA VAL A 243 39.55 30.19 1.65
C VAL A 243 40.76 29.24 1.81
N ASP A 244 40.99 28.35 0.86
CA ASP A 244 42.08 27.36 0.83
C ASP A 244 42.05 26.36 1.99
N GLN A 245 40.87 25.74 2.22
CA GLN A 245 40.62 24.74 3.28
C GLN A 245 40.13 23.39 2.77
N SER A 246 40.30 23.07 1.48
CA SER A 246 39.78 21.84 0.85
C SER A 246 40.09 20.57 1.64
N ALA A 247 41.31 20.42 2.13
CA ALA A 247 41.72 19.26 2.91
C ALA A 247 40.95 19.15 4.24
N ALA A 248 40.64 20.28 4.89
CA ALA A 248 39.84 20.29 6.12
C ALA A 248 38.37 19.92 5.85
N LEU A 249 37.77 20.43 4.77
CA LEU A 249 36.41 20.08 4.35
C LEU A 249 36.28 18.56 4.10
N VAL A 250 37.24 17.96 3.39
CA VAL A 250 37.25 16.50 3.16
C VAL A 250 37.45 15.73 4.48
N ALA A 251 38.32 16.17 5.36
CA ALA A 251 38.57 15.54 6.66
C ALA A 251 37.31 15.58 7.57
N HIS A 252 36.44 16.59 7.41
CA HIS A 252 35.19 16.72 8.15
C HIS A 252 33.98 16.06 7.46
N GLY A 253 34.16 15.39 6.31
CA GLY A 253 33.17 14.53 5.71
C GLY A 253 32.66 14.96 4.35
N ALA A 254 33.24 15.93 3.68
CA ALA A 254 32.97 16.20 2.26
C ALA A 254 33.49 15.05 1.39
N ASP A 255 32.66 14.61 0.43
CA ASP A 255 33.08 13.61 -0.57
C ASP A 255 34.00 14.23 -1.63
N VAL A 256 33.81 15.51 -1.92
CA VAL A 256 34.59 16.31 -2.84
C VAL A 256 34.65 17.75 -2.34
N ALA A 257 35.78 18.41 -2.53
CA ALA A 257 35.95 19.85 -2.29
C ALA A 257 36.23 20.56 -3.61
N VAL A 258 35.52 21.66 -3.88
CA VAL A 258 35.64 22.45 -5.10
C VAL A 258 35.84 23.93 -4.78
N THR A 259 36.70 24.59 -5.53
CA THR A 259 36.94 26.04 -5.41
C THR A 259 36.04 26.85 -6.34
N ASP A 260 35.41 26.18 -7.31
CA ASP A 260 34.53 26.77 -8.29
C ASP A 260 33.38 25.77 -8.59
N LEU A 261 32.14 26.18 -8.32
CA LEU A 261 30.95 25.35 -8.54
C LEU A 261 30.70 24.99 -10.02
N ARG A 262 31.30 25.73 -10.96
CA ARG A 262 31.23 25.43 -12.41
C ARG A 262 32.05 24.18 -12.79
N THR A 263 32.93 23.72 -11.94
CA THR A 263 33.67 22.47 -12.13
C THR A 263 32.80 21.22 -11.87
N LEU A 264 31.62 21.39 -11.26
CA LEU A 264 30.68 20.34 -11.07
C LEU A 264 29.84 20.16 -12.35
N GLU A 265 30.03 19.03 -12.98
CA GLU A 265 29.22 18.65 -14.13
C GLU A 265 27.84 18.18 -13.62
N VAL A 266 26.80 18.96 -13.89
CA VAL A 266 25.44 18.45 -13.80
C VAL A 266 25.24 17.65 -15.09
N ALA A 267 25.16 16.32 -14.96
CA ALA A 267 24.87 15.49 -16.12
C ALA A 267 23.56 16.02 -16.70
N ALA A 268 23.61 16.49 -17.95
CA ALA A 268 22.38 16.77 -18.66
C ALA A 268 21.56 15.48 -18.58
N PRO A 269 20.25 15.53 -18.29
CA PRO A 269 19.46 14.35 -18.48
C PRO A 269 19.78 13.88 -19.91
N GLU A 270 20.40 12.71 -20.04
CA GLU A 270 20.65 12.08 -21.33
C GLU A 270 19.30 11.71 -22.02
N ALA A 271 18.30 12.55 -21.85
CA ALA A 271 17.00 12.45 -22.44
C ALA A 271 17.06 12.42 -23.98
N ALA A 272 18.06 12.98 -24.60
CA ALA A 272 18.12 13.01 -26.07
C ALA A 272 18.81 11.80 -26.70
N ALA A 273 19.76 11.14 -26.04
CA ALA A 273 20.37 9.92 -26.60
C ALA A 273 19.73 8.65 -26.02
N ALA A 274 19.33 8.66 -24.76
CA ALA A 274 18.52 7.61 -24.14
C ALA A 274 17.10 7.55 -24.74
N ASP A 275 16.47 8.68 -25.06
CA ASP A 275 15.14 8.74 -25.69
C ASP A 275 15.10 8.06 -27.08
N GLN A 276 16.16 8.09 -27.88
CA GLN A 276 16.16 7.39 -29.16
C GLN A 276 16.27 5.86 -28.99
N HIS A 277 16.84 5.36 -27.91
CA HIS A 277 16.91 3.93 -27.60
C HIS A 277 15.75 3.47 -26.68
N LEU A 278 15.24 4.35 -25.79
CA LEU A 278 14.05 4.14 -24.98
C LEU A 278 12.73 4.29 -25.75
N ALA A 279 12.70 4.94 -26.92
CA ALA A 279 11.50 4.98 -27.77
C ALA A 279 11.00 3.58 -28.22
N ALA A 280 11.82 2.55 -28.05
CA ALA A 280 11.45 1.15 -28.25
C ALA A 280 11.13 0.41 -26.93
N TRP A 281 11.32 1.01 -25.78
CA TRP A 281 11.09 0.50 -24.44
C TRP A 281 10.27 1.44 -23.60
N PRO A 282 9.45 0.88 -22.81
CA PRO A 282 8.36 -0.03 -23.16
C PRO A 282 7.29 0.79 -23.91
N PRO A 283 6.36 0.14 -24.57
CA PRO A 283 5.31 0.85 -25.32
C PRO A 283 4.38 1.69 -24.45
N VAL A 284 4.56 1.65 -23.13
CA VAL A 284 3.73 2.32 -22.13
C VAL A 284 4.60 2.84 -21.00
N THR A 285 4.49 4.14 -20.70
CA THR A 285 5.09 4.75 -19.52
C THR A 285 4.18 4.54 -18.30
N PRO A 286 4.71 4.40 -17.08
CA PRO A 286 3.93 4.41 -15.85
C PRO A 286 3.06 5.67 -15.75
N THR A 287 1.93 5.55 -15.04
CA THR A 287 1.04 6.67 -14.74
C THR A 287 1.77 7.72 -13.91
N GLU A 288 1.57 9.02 -14.22
CA GLU A 288 2.26 10.11 -13.50
C GLU A 288 1.61 10.45 -12.15
N GLU A 289 0.29 10.29 -12.03
CA GLU A 289 -0.46 10.63 -10.82
C GLU A 289 -0.17 9.64 -9.69
N ALA A 290 0.46 10.12 -8.61
CA ALA A 290 0.93 9.31 -7.48
C ALA A 290 -0.16 8.49 -6.78
N ALA A 291 -1.42 8.95 -6.80
CA ALA A 291 -2.54 8.22 -6.20
C ALA A 291 -2.92 6.91 -6.94
N TRP A 292 -2.32 6.65 -8.11
CA TRP A 292 -2.45 5.39 -8.85
C TRP A 292 -1.29 4.44 -8.63
N LEU A 293 -0.27 4.86 -7.88
CA LEU A 293 0.97 4.13 -7.77
C LEU A 293 1.20 3.65 -6.33
N ILE A 294 1.58 2.38 -6.20
CA ILE A 294 2.25 1.86 -5.01
C ILE A 294 3.73 1.73 -5.37
N VAL A 295 4.58 2.36 -4.60
CA VAL A 295 6.01 2.45 -4.91
C VAL A 295 6.84 1.91 -3.76
N GLU A 296 7.81 1.05 -4.09
CA GLU A 296 8.90 0.64 -3.23
C GLU A 296 10.20 1.21 -3.80
N ASP A 297 10.82 2.13 -3.07
CA ASP A 297 12.14 2.65 -3.38
C ASP A 297 13.19 1.92 -2.54
N GLY A 298 14.23 1.43 -3.20
CA GLY A 298 15.25 0.58 -2.58
C GLY A 298 14.81 -0.87 -2.41
N PHE A 299 15.51 -1.62 -1.55
CA PHE A 299 15.25 -3.03 -1.30
C PHE A 299 15.43 -3.37 0.17
N VAL A 300 14.39 -3.91 0.77
CA VAL A 300 14.40 -4.39 2.16
C VAL A 300 14.11 -5.88 2.16
N LEU A 301 15.16 -6.67 2.37
CA LEU A 301 15.11 -8.14 2.28
C LEU A 301 14.01 -8.78 3.14
N THR A 302 13.80 -8.27 4.35
CA THR A 302 12.81 -8.81 5.29
C THR A 302 11.37 -8.53 4.89
N ARG A 303 11.15 -7.57 4.00
CA ARG A 303 9.83 -7.21 3.47
C ARG A 303 9.51 -7.86 2.12
N GLU A 304 10.42 -8.65 1.54
CA GLU A 304 10.24 -9.18 0.18
C GLU A 304 8.95 -9.98 0.02
N HIS A 305 8.65 -10.91 0.94
CA HIS A 305 7.40 -11.68 0.88
C HIS A 305 6.13 -10.83 0.94
N GLU A 306 6.15 -9.77 1.74
CA GLU A 306 5.06 -8.78 1.85
C GLU A 306 4.89 -8.03 0.52
N ILE A 307 5.98 -7.47 0.00
CA ILE A 307 5.99 -6.70 -1.24
C ILE A 307 5.52 -7.56 -2.43
N GLU A 308 5.95 -8.81 -2.52
CA GLU A 308 5.49 -9.74 -3.56
C GLU A 308 3.95 -9.90 -3.58
N SER A 309 3.31 -9.89 -2.42
CA SER A 309 1.85 -9.97 -2.29
C SER A 309 1.14 -8.66 -2.64
N ILE A 310 1.64 -7.53 -2.09
CA ILE A 310 1.06 -6.20 -2.29
C ILE A 310 1.11 -5.80 -3.77
N PHE A 311 2.19 -6.15 -4.47
CA PHE A 311 2.41 -5.83 -5.88
C PHE A 311 1.91 -6.92 -6.83
N ALA A 312 1.19 -7.93 -6.34
CA ALA A 312 0.69 -9.01 -7.17
C ALA A 312 -0.19 -8.50 -8.32
N ILE A 313 -0.05 -9.16 -9.46
CA ILE A 313 -0.84 -8.90 -10.67
C ILE A 313 -1.87 -10.00 -10.85
N SER A 314 -3.09 -9.66 -11.22
CA SER A 314 -4.15 -10.64 -11.46
C SER A 314 -5.20 -10.13 -12.45
N ASN A 315 -5.96 -11.07 -13.04
CA ASN A 315 -7.01 -10.77 -14.02
C ASN A 315 -8.32 -11.54 -13.77
N GLY A 316 -8.47 -12.08 -12.55
CA GLY A 316 -9.64 -12.89 -12.15
C GLY A 316 -9.47 -14.38 -12.41
N HIS A 317 -8.67 -14.76 -13.39
CA HIS A 317 -8.40 -16.15 -13.76
C HIS A 317 -6.98 -16.58 -13.32
N LEU A 318 -5.99 -15.73 -13.56
CA LEU A 318 -4.59 -15.93 -13.16
C LEU A 318 -4.17 -14.83 -12.19
N GLY A 319 -3.40 -15.21 -11.17
CA GLY A 319 -2.71 -14.29 -10.27
C GLY A 319 -1.25 -14.67 -10.12
N SER A 320 -0.35 -13.70 -10.09
CA SER A 320 1.08 -13.91 -9.90
C SER A 320 1.68 -12.90 -8.94
N ARG A 321 2.44 -13.39 -7.98
CA ARG A 321 3.19 -12.56 -7.04
C ARG A 321 4.27 -11.77 -7.79
N ALA A 322 4.55 -10.55 -7.33
CA ALA A 322 5.55 -9.69 -7.97
C ALA A 322 6.98 -9.99 -7.49
N SER A 323 7.36 -11.26 -7.48
CA SER A 323 8.68 -11.73 -7.05
C SER A 323 9.79 -11.26 -7.97
N LEU A 324 11.02 -11.22 -7.46
CA LEU A 324 12.20 -10.82 -8.24
C LEU A 324 12.46 -11.83 -9.37
N ALA A 325 12.60 -11.35 -10.60
CA ALA A 325 12.82 -12.21 -11.78
C ALA A 325 14.13 -12.98 -11.73
N GLU A 326 15.17 -12.42 -11.13
CA GLU A 326 16.45 -13.09 -10.88
C GLU A 326 16.44 -14.02 -9.65
N GLY A 327 15.33 -14.05 -8.93
CA GLY A 327 15.21 -14.71 -7.64
C GLY A 327 15.97 -14.00 -6.52
N GLY A 328 15.73 -14.40 -5.30
CA GLY A 328 16.37 -13.81 -4.12
C GLY A 328 16.32 -14.77 -2.92
N PRO A 329 17.08 -14.50 -1.86
CA PRO A 329 17.12 -15.36 -0.68
C PRO A 329 15.77 -15.46 0.07
N MET A 330 14.93 -14.42 -0.06
CA MET A 330 13.59 -14.36 0.52
C MET A 330 12.49 -14.27 -0.55
N SER A 331 12.82 -14.47 -1.83
CA SER A 331 11.80 -14.44 -2.89
C SER A 331 11.03 -15.75 -2.90
N ALA A 332 9.70 -15.67 -2.96
CA ALA A 332 8.77 -16.79 -3.02
C ALA A 332 7.81 -16.60 -4.21
N PRO A 333 8.32 -16.80 -5.43
CA PRO A 333 7.49 -16.69 -6.63
C PRO A 333 6.37 -17.71 -6.60
N ALA A 334 5.15 -17.25 -6.82
CA ALA A 334 3.98 -18.10 -6.96
C ALA A 334 3.04 -17.54 -8.00
N THR A 335 2.44 -18.41 -8.78
CA THR A 335 1.39 -18.10 -9.74
C THR A 335 0.25 -19.08 -9.52
N PHE A 336 -0.97 -18.58 -9.55
CA PHE A 336 -2.18 -19.30 -9.22
C PHE A 336 -3.18 -19.25 -10.38
N LEU A 337 -3.94 -20.32 -10.51
CA LEU A 337 -5.14 -20.39 -11.32
C LEU A 337 -6.35 -20.46 -10.39
N ALA A 338 -7.33 -19.59 -10.59
CA ALA A 338 -8.53 -19.55 -9.78
C ALA A 338 -9.26 -20.91 -9.79
N GLY A 339 -9.63 -21.41 -8.62
CA GLY A 339 -10.35 -22.68 -8.48
C GLY A 339 -9.52 -23.95 -8.68
N LEU A 340 -8.21 -23.85 -8.86
CA LEU A 340 -7.34 -25.00 -8.97
C LEU A 340 -6.76 -25.39 -7.61
N PHE A 341 -7.20 -26.52 -7.05
CA PHE A 341 -6.76 -27.00 -5.74
C PHE A 341 -5.99 -28.32 -5.84
N ASP A 342 -5.07 -28.55 -4.90
CA ASP A 342 -4.35 -29.81 -4.77
C ASP A 342 -4.42 -30.32 -3.33
N ALA A 343 -4.92 -31.55 -3.18
CA ALA A 343 -5.02 -32.30 -1.92
C ALA A 343 -3.93 -33.39 -1.80
N SER A 344 -3.02 -33.53 -2.76
CA SER A 344 -2.08 -34.62 -2.80
C SER A 344 -0.98 -34.56 -1.73
N LEU A 345 -0.62 -33.35 -1.29
CA LEU A 345 0.52 -33.08 -0.42
C LEU A 345 0.14 -32.55 0.98
N ARG A 346 -1.12 -32.20 1.21
CA ARG A 346 -1.59 -31.57 2.45
C ARG A 346 -2.87 -32.22 2.96
N PRO A 347 -3.17 -32.10 4.27
CA PRO A 347 -4.40 -32.67 4.87
C PRO A 347 -5.71 -32.08 4.31
N VAL A 348 -5.65 -30.86 3.77
CA VAL A 348 -6.77 -30.17 3.13
C VAL A 348 -6.34 -29.68 1.74
N PRO A 349 -7.28 -29.61 0.76
CA PRO A 349 -7.01 -29.02 -0.54
C PRO A 349 -6.40 -27.62 -0.38
N THR A 350 -5.38 -27.30 -1.14
CA THR A 350 -4.72 -25.98 -1.10
C THR A 350 -4.65 -25.46 -2.53
N LEU A 351 -4.85 -24.14 -2.71
CA LEU A 351 -4.70 -23.48 -4.02
C LEU A 351 -3.34 -23.85 -4.61
N ALA A 352 -3.35 -24.45 -5.80
CA ALA A 352 -2.16 -25.02 -6.42
C ALA A 352 -1.28 -23.94 -7.03
N GLU A 353 0.03 -24.06 -6.82
CA GLU A 353 1.01 -23.19 -7.45
C GLU A 353 1.37 -23.73 -8.83
N LEU A 354 1.31 -22.84 -9.84
CA LEU A 354 1.76 -23.14 -11.19
C LEU A 354 3.28 -23.06 -11.31
N PRO A 355 3.88 -23.68 -12.35
CA PRO A 355 5.29 -23.52 -12.66
C PRO A 355 5.69 -22.05 -12.78
N ASP A 356 6.87 -21.72 -12.23
CA ASP A 356 7.37 -20.35 -12.18
C ASP A 356 7.74 -19.85 -13.59
N TRP A 357 6.81 -19.10 -14.20
CA TRP A 357 6.99 -18.47 -15.50
C TRP A 357 7.78 -17.16 -15.41
N SER A 358 7.88 -16.55 -14.22
CA SER A 358 8.37 -15.18 -14.03
C SER A 358 9.89 -15.08 -13.93
N GLN A 359 10.57 -16.17 -13.59
CA GLN A 359 12.02 -16.16 -13.48
C GLN A 359 12.68 -15.92 -14.86
N LEU A 360 13.52 -14.89 -14.91
CA LEU A 360 14.28 -14.45 -16.06
C LEU A 360 15.58 -13.81 -15.57
N THR A 361 16.62 -14.63 -15.39
CA THR A 361 17.90 -14.20 -14.81
C THR A 361 18.92 -13.94 -15.91
N PRO A 362 19.42 -12.71 -16.09
CA PRO A 362 20.54 -12.45 -16.99
C PRO A 362 21.82 -13.15 -16.48
N VAL A 363 22.58 -13.72 -17.40
CA VAL A 363 23.86 -14.39 -17.15
C VAL A 363 24.96 -13.63 -17.88
N ILE A 364 25.79 -12.91 -17.17
CA ILE A 364 26.82 -12.03 -17.71
C ILE A 364 28.16 -12.75 -17.67
N GLU A 365 28.76 -13.03 -18.86
CA GLU A 365 30.02 -13.78 -18.95
C GLU A 365 29.99 -15.09 -18.13
N GLY A 366 28.88 -15.81 -18.16
CA GLY A 366 28.67 -17.08 -17.48
C GLY A 366 28.32 -16.97 -15.98
N ALA A 367 28.17 -15.78 -15.41
CA ALA A 367 27.77 -15.56 -14.03
C ALA A 367 26.32 -15.02 -13.96
N PRO A 368 25.39 -15.68 -13.23
CA PRO A 368 24.04 -15.17 -13.08
C PRO A 368 24.01 -13.87 -12.26
N LEU A 369 23.30 -12.88 -12.77
CA LEU A 369 23.11 -11.60 -12.09
C LEU A 369 22.05 -11.77 -11.01
N ASN A 370 22.42 -11.52 -9.75
CA ASN A 370 21.52 -11.66 -8.61
C ASN A 370 21.94 -10.75 -7.44
N LEU A 371 21.03 -10.52 -6.50
CA LEU A 371 21.26 -9.67 -5.33
C LEU A 371 22.20 -10.25 -4.28
N ARG A 372 22.65 -11.51 -4.42
CA ARG A 372 23.59 -12.16 -3.47
C ARG A 372 25.05 -11.83 -3.75
N SER A 373 25.34 -11.36 -4.95
CA SER A 373 26.70 -11.03 -5.41
C SER A 373 26.73 -9.61 -5.97
N GLY A 374 27.79 -8.86 -5.69
CA GLY A 374 27.92 -7.50 -6.14
C GLY A 374 27.17 -6.48 -5.27
N ARG A 375 26.79 -5.36 -5.86
CA ARG A 375 26.15 -4.23 -5.18
C ARG A 375 24.91 -3.76 -5.94
N LEU A 376 23.77 -3.71 -5.27
CA LEU A 376 22.58 -3.02 -5.77
C LEU A 376 22.84 -1.51 -5.68
N ILE A 377 22.87 -0.83 -6.81
CA ILE A 377 23.10 0.63 -6.89
C ILE A 377 21.78 1.37 -6.65
N ALA A 378 20.72 0.94 -7.32
CA ALA A 378 19.39 1.51 -7.20
C ALA A 378 18.33 0.44 -7.53
N GLN A 379 17.17 0.54 -6.92
CA GLN A 379 15.98 -0.25 -7.27
C GLN A 379 14.71 0.53 -6.95
N ARG A 380 13.76 0.44 -7.86
CA ARG A 380 12.39 0.91 -7.67
C ARG A 380 11.42 -0.11 -8.25
N ARG A 381 10.45 -0.54 -7.44
CA ARG A 381 9.26 -1.29 -7.92
C ARG A 381 8.04 -0.39 -7.85
N THR A 382 7.22 -0.43 -8.88
CA THR A 382 5.99 0.38 -8.96
C THR A 382 4.85 -0.51 -9.43
N LEU A 383 3.81 -0.62 -8.62
CA LEU A 383 2.52 -1.14 -9.07
C LEU A 383 1.71 0.03 -9.60
N ASP A 384 1.51 0.06 -10.90
CA ASP A 384 0.62 0.99 -11.59
C ASP A 384 -0.79 0.39 -11.62
N MET A 385 -1.59 0.75 -10.62
CA MET A 385 -2.96 0.24 -10.47
C MET A 385 -3.87 0.68 -11.60
N ARG A 386 -3.62 1.86 -12.19
CA ARG A 386 -4.43 2.37 -13.31
C ARG A 386 -4.31 1.49 -14.53
N GLN A 387 -3.12 0.97 -14.77
CA GLN A 387 -2.82 0.16 -15.94
C GLN A 387 -2.82 -1.35 -15.64
N GLY A 388 -2.81 -1.78 -14.38
CA GLY A 388 -2.70 -3.17 -13.99
C GLY A 388 -1.32 -3.77 -14.32
N ILE A 389 -0.26 -2.97 -14.19
CA ILE A 389 1.11 -3.34 -14.56
C ILE A 389 2.04 -3.13 -13.38
N VAL A 390 2.90 -4.10 -13.13
CA VAL A 390 4.02 -3.95 -12.20
C VAL A 390 5.28 -3.61 -12.99
N TRP A 391 5.98 -2.60 -12.52
CA TRP A 391 7.24 -2.11 -13.07
C TRP A 391 8.36 -2.34 -12.09
N ARG A 392 9.56 -2.62 -12.60
CA ARG A 392 10.79 -2.62 -11.82
C ARG A 392 11.91 -1.96 -12.63
N ASP A 393 12.61 -1.04 -12.01
CA ASP A 393 13.80 -0.39 -12.52
C ASP A 393 14.93 -0.63 -11.52
N TRP A 394 16.08 -1.18 -11.94
CA TRP A 394 17.16 -1.46 -11.03
C TRP A 394 18.52 -1.46 -11.71
N ARG A 395 19.53 -1.02 -10.99
CA ARG A 395 20.93 -0.98 -11.42
C ARG A 395 21.77 -1.79 -10.48
N HIS A 396 22.58 -2.66 -11.03
CA HIS A 396 23.41 -3.59 -10.28
C HIS A 396 24.85 -3.57 -10.79
N GLU A 397 25.79 -3.53 -9.85
CA GLU A 397 27.21 -3.69 -10.08
C GLU A 397 27.64 -5.08 -9.63
N ASP A 398 28.18 -5.88 -10.53
CA ASP A 398 28.66 -7.21 -10.22
C ASP A 398 30.08 -7.17 -9.58
N PRO A 399 30.62 -8.31 -9.07
CA PRO A 399 31.95 -8.33 -8.46
C PRO A 399 33.12 -7.96 -9.41
N ALA A 400 32.87 -7.94 -10.72
CA ALA A 400 33.84 -7.48 -11.72
C ALA A 400 33.67 -5.99 -12.08
N ALA A 401 32.90 -5.21 -11.25
CA ALA A 401 32.58 -3.81 -11.44
C ALA A 401 31.85 -3.51 -12.76
N ARG A 402 31.10 -4.48 -13.29
CA ARG A 402 30.26 -4.29 -14.45
C ARG A 402 28.88 -3.81 -14.00
N VAL A 403 28.45 -2.68 -14.51
CA VAL A 403 27.16 -2.07 -14.17
C VAL A 403 26.13 -2.42 -15.25
N THR A 404 25.03 -3.02 -14.80
CA THR A 404 23.88 -3.37 -15.64
C THR A 404 22.65 -2.64 -15.16
N HIS A 405 21.98 -1.93 -16.06
CA HIS A 405 20.66 -1.36 -15.83
C HIS A 405 19.59 -2.28 -16.39
N LEU A 406 18.59 -2.61 -15.57
CA LEU A 406 17.49 -3.47 -15.95
C LEU A 406 16.16 -2.78 -15.67
N GLN A 407 15.28 -2.85 -16.66
CA GLN A 407 13.91 -2.38 -16.56
C GLN A 407 12.97 -3.51 -16.92
N GLU A 408 11.94 -3.73 -16.13
CA GLU A 408 11.01 -4.83 -16.30
C GLU A 408 9.57 -4.33 -16.17
N CYS A 409 8.66 -4.90 -16.96
CA CYS A 409 7.24 -4.82 -16.69
C CYS A 409 6.59 -6.20 -16.76
N ARG A 410 5.61 -6.45 -15.87
CA ARG A 410 4.82 -7.68 -15.84
C ARG A 410 3.35 -7.36 -15.67
N LEU A 411 2.49 -8.20 -16.28
CA LEU A 411 1.04 -8.10 -16.14
C LEU A 411 0.37 -9.46 -16.36
N ALA A 412 -0.76 -9.66 -15.70
CA ALA A 412 -1.75 -10.69 -16.03
C ALA A 412 -2.72 -10.06 -17.03
N CYS A 413 -2.80 -10.61 -18.25
CA CYS A 413 -3.49 -9.95 -19.35
C CYS A 413 -5.01 -9.93 -19.12
N ALA A 414 -5.60 -8.75 -18.99
CA ALA A 414 -7.06 -8.60 -18.80
C ALA A 414 -7.85 -8.79 -20.10
N TYR A 415 -7.21 -8.65 -21.28
CA TYR A 415 -7.83 -8.89 -22.57
C TYR A 415 -7.94 -10.38 -22.90
N ASP A 416 -6.90 -11.15 -22.58
CA ASP A 416 -6.91 -12.61 -22.70
C ASP A 416 -6.51 -13.20 -21.33
N ARG A 417 -7.50 -13.71 -20.60
CA ARG A 417 -7.33 -14.16 -19.22
C ARG A 417 -6.34 -15.30 -19.03
N ARG A 418 -5.98 -16.01 -20.11
CA ARG A 418 -5.03 -17.14 -20.08
C ARG A 418 -3.58 -16.71 -20.22
N LEU A 419 -3.30 -15.41 -20.42
CA LEU A 419 -1.97 -14.91 -20.72
C LEU A 419 -1.34 -14.16 -19.54
N LEU A 420 -0.06 -14.43 -19.35
CA LEU A 420 0.86 -13.68 -18.50
C LEU A 420 1.97 -13.11 -19.38
N LEU A 421 2.28 -11.82 -19.21
CA LEU A 421 3.21 -11.09 -20.05
C LEU A 421 4.34 -10.48 -19.22
N GLN A 422 5.58 -10.62 -19.70
CA GLN A 422 6.77 -10.04 -19.11
C GLN A 422 7.65 -9.43 -20.20
N ALA A 423 8.09 -8.20 -20.02
CA ALA A 423 9.10 -7.59 -20.86
C ALA A 423 10.28 -7.12 -20.02
N LEU A 424 11.49 -7.40 -20.46
CA LEU A 424 12.74 -7.02 -19.83
C LEU A 424 13.58 -6.21 -20.80
N ALA A 425 14.05 -5.03 -20.39
CA ALA A 425 15.10 -4.28 -21.06
C ALA A 425 16.39 -4.33 -20.22
N LEU A 426 17.49 -4.63 -20.85
CA LEU A 426 18.81 -4.74 -20.25
C LEU A 426 19.81 -3.85 -20.98
N THR A 427 20.50 -3.00 -20.22
CA THR A 427 21.55 -2.10 -20.76
C THR A 427 22.86 -2.31 -19.97
N PRO A 428 23.89 -2.86 -20.60
CA PRO A 428 25.25 -2.83 -20.03
C PRO A 428 25.78 -1.40 -20.08
N GLU A 429 26.07 -0.78 -18.93
CA GLU A 429 26.45 0.62 -18.92
C GLU A 429 27.95 0.84 -19.20
N ASN A 430 28.81 0.01 -18.62
CA ASN A 430 30.26 0.19 -18.66
C ASN A 430 31.04 -1.02 -19.20
N TYR A 431 30.35 -1.99 -19.81
CA TYR A 431 30.99 -3.19 -20.36
C TYR A 431 30.33 -3.63 -21.66
N SER A 432 31.05 -4.46 -22.42
CA SER A 432 30.52 -5.21 -23.57
C SER A 432 30.92 -6.66 -23.40
N GLY A 433 30.05 -7.60 -23.79
CA GLY A 433 30.33 -9.03 -23.66
C GLY A 433 29.12 -9.91 -23.88
N ALA A 434 29.27 -11.20 -23.59
CA ALA A 434 28.19 -12.18 -23.77
C ALA A 434 27.21 -12.11 -22.60
N ILE A 435 25.90 -11.96 -22.91
CA ILE A 435 24.81 -12.04 -21.97
C ILE A 435 23.87 -13.15 -22.39
N GLY A 436 23.77 -14.18 -21.55
CA GLY A 436 22.78 -15.25 -21.63
C GLY A 436 21.61 -15.02 -20.69
N PHE A 437 20.67 -15.98 -20.67
CA PHE A 437 19.49 -15.93 -19.78
C PHE A 437 19.17 -17.30 -19.21
N GLU A 438 18.79 -17.35 -17.94
CA GLU A 438 18.28 -18.55 -17.26
C GLU A 438 16.81 -18.37 -16.90
N THR A 439 16.03 -19.44 -16.99
CA THR A 439 14.61 -19.51 -16.59
C THR A 439 14.26 -20.88 -16.04
N LYS A 440 13.29 -20.96 -15.15
CA LYS A 440 12.75 -22.23 -14.64
C LYS A 440 11.78 -22.88 -15.60
N LEU A 441 10.97 -22.08 -16.31
CA LEU A 441 10.01 -22.60 -17.27
C LEU A 441 10.50 -22.32 -18.70
N GLU A 442 10.86 -23.38 -19.42
CA GLU A 442 11.23 -23.33 -20.82
C GLU A 442 10.36 -24.27 -21.65
N GLY A 443 9.63 -23.69 -22.60
CA GLY A 443 8.69 -24.46 -23.42
C GLY A 443 7.38 -24.74 -22.69
N SER A 444 7.08 -26.00 -22.40
CA SER A 444 5.83 -26.40 -21.75
C SER A 444 6.05 -27.32 -20.56
N GLU A 445 5.31 -27.09 -19.50
CA GLU A 445 5.23 -27.98 -18.34
C GLU A 445 3.77 -28.31 -18.06
N VAL A 446 3.50 -29.56 -17.66
CA VAL A 446 2.19 -30.02 -17.28
C VAL A 446 2.27 -30.49 -15.84
N ILE A 447 1.44 -29.92 -14.97
CA ILE A 447 1.25 -30.40 -13.61
C ILE A 447 -0.10 -31.08 -13.47
N HIS A 448 -0.20 -32.02 -12.54
CA HIS A 448 -1.45 -32.71 -12.19
C HIS A 448 -1.77 -32.45 -10.74
N THR A 449 -2.99 -32.01 -10.49
CA THR A 449 -3.53 -31.70 -9.16
C THR A 449 -4.74 -32.58 -8.87
N SER A 450 -5.28 -32.52 -7.66
CA SER A 450 -6.56 -33.21 -7.35
C SER A 450 -7.74 -32.62 -8.13
N SER A 451 -7.69 -31.35 -8.52
CA SER A 451 -8.72 -30.70 -9.36
C SER A 451 -8.54 -30.92 -10.86
N GLY A 452 -7.44 -31.54 -11.29
CA GLY A 452 -7.19 -31.82 -12.71
C GLY A 452 -5.79 -31.49 -13.21
N GLY A 453 -5.58 -31.66 -14.53
CA GLY A 453 -4.31 -31.34 -15.19
C GLY A 453 -4.26 -29.88 -15.66
N VAL A 454 -3.10 -29.24 -15.51
CA VAL A 454 -2.86 -27.87 -16.00
C VAL A 454 -1.60 -27.85 -16.84
N ALA A 455 -1.66 -27.25 -18.03
CA ALA A 455 -0.53 -27.01 -18.89
C ALA A 455 -0.15 -25.51 -18.85
N VAL A 456 1.11 -25.23 -18.55
CA VAL A 456 1.71 -23.89 -18.68
C VAL A 456 2.71 -23.93 -19.81
N VAL A 457 2.53 -23.06 -20.79
CA VAL A 457 3.39 -22.99 -21.98
C VAL A 457 3.98 -21.59 -22.06
N SER A 458 5.30 -21.49 -22.23
CA SER A 458 5.99 -20.21 -22.38
C SER A 458 6.76 -20.11 -23.68
N ALA A 459 6.86 -18.91 -24.22
CA ALA A 459 7.71 -18.58 -25.37
C ALA A 459 8.27 -17.17 -25.24
N VAL A 460 9.37 -16.93 -25.92
CA VAL A 460 10.08 -15.64 -25.96
C VAL A 460 10.06 -15.09 -27.37
N ALA A 461 9.92 -13.76 -27.46
CA ALA A 461 10.20 -13.00 -28.65
C ALA A 461 11.25 -11.93 -28.32
N LEU A 462 12.15 -11.69 -29.28
CA LEU A 462 13.10 -10.58 -29.15
C LEU A 462 12.45 -9.32 -29.66
N GLY A 463 12.47 -8.26 -28.85
CA GLY A 463 11.89 -6.97 -29.22
C GLY A 463 12.63 -6.33 -30.39
N ALA A 464 11.96 -5.42 -31.07
CA ALA A 464 12.42 -4.75 -32.30
C ALA A 464 13.71 -3.91 -32.18
N ALA A 465 14.25 -3.74 -30.98
CA ALA A 465 15.50 -3.01 -30.71
C ALA A 465 16.80 -3.76 -31.10
N THR A 466 16.70 -5.01 -31.57
CA THR A 466 17.86 -5.82 -31.97
C THR A 466 17.73 -6.19 -33.45
N PRO A 467 18.26 -5.36 -34.38
CA PRO A 467 18.07 -5.55 -35.82
C PRO A 467 18.54 -6.90 -36.39
N ASP A 468 19.52 -7.53 -35.74
CA ASP A 468 20.14 -8.76 -36.20
C ASP A 468 19.49 -10.06 -35.66
N LEU A 469 18.47 -9.95 -34.80
CA LEU A 469 17.83 -11.07 -34.11
C LEU A 469 16.33 -11.21 -34.41
N GLN A 470 15.90 -10.94 -35.64
CA GLN A 470 14.49 -11.02 -36.04
C GLN A 470 13.93 -12.46 -35.94
N ALA A 471 12.87 -12.60 -35.14
CA ALA A 471 11.73 -13.53 -35.32
C ALA A 471 12.05 -15.03 -35.47
N LYS A 472 12.98 -15.60 -34.72
CA LYS A 472 13.01 -17.05 -34.49
C LYS A 472 12.50 -17.34 -33.07
N ALA A 473 11.64 -18.37 -32.93
CA ALA A 473 11.32 -18.92 -31.62
C ALA A 473 12.63 -19.48 -31.03
N VAL A 474 13.21 -18.76 -30.09
CA VAL A 474 14.48 -19.13 -29.45
C VAL A 474 14.14 -19.65 -28.06
N ARG A 475 14.76 -20.73 -27.67
CA ARG A 475 14.78 -21.13 -26.27
C ARG A 475 15.62 -20.12 -25.49
N LEU A 476 15.16 -19.72 -24.32
CA LEU A 476 15.87 -18.75 -23.48
C LEU A 476 17.27 -19.24 -23.09
N GLY A 477 17.40 -20.51 -22.70
CA GLY A 477 18.69 -21.09 -22.35
C GLY A 477 19.72 -21.14 -23.49
N ASP A 478 19.25 -21.10 -24.75
CA ASP A 478 20.12 -21.04 -25.92
C ASP A 478 20.39 -19.59 -26.39
N LEU A 479 19.72 -18.58 -25.76
CA LEU A 479 19.86 -17.20 -26.15
C LEU A 479 21.13 -16.59 -25.55
N THR A 480 22.07 -16.20 -26.42
CA THR A 480 23.23 -15.38 -26.00
C THR A 480 23.32 -14.15 -26.89
N VAL A 481 23.34 -13.00 -26.27
CA VAL A 481 23.47 -11.71 -26.93
C VAL A 481 24.91 -11.21 -26.74
N GLN A 482 25.56 -10.80 -27.84
CA GLN A 482 26.84 -10.08 -27.74
C GLN A 482 26.53 -8.61 -27.50
N ALA A 483 26.45 -8.27 -26.23
CA ALA A 483 26.04 -6.95 -25.79
C ALA A 483 27.15 -5.91 -25.90
N ARG A 484 26.76 -4.68 -26.21
CA ARG A 484 27.64 -3.51 -26.29
C ARG A 484 27.26 -2.51 -25.19
N SER A 485 28.27 -1.89 -24.62
CA SER A 485 28.09 -0.82 -23.62
C SER A 485 27.17 0.28 -24.14
N GLY A 486 26.21 0.70 -23.32
CA GLY A 486 25.21 1.73 -23.65
C GLY A 486 24.09 1.29 -24.60
N GLN A 487 24.07 0.03 -25.08
CA GLN A 487 23.02 -0.46 -25.93
C GLN A 487 21.99 -1.26 -25.13
N THR A 488 20.70 -0.93 -25.31
CA THR A 488 19.58 -1.62 -24.66
C THR A 488 19.12 -2.83 -25.46
N TYR A 489 18.91 -3.95 -24.79
CA TYR A 489 18.41 -5.21 -25.36
C TYR A 489 17.07 -5.54 -24.70
N ARG A 490 16.03 -5.77 -25.52
CA ARG A 490 14.69 -6.07 -25.05
C ARG A 490 14.31 -7.52 -25.31
N ILE A 491 13.71 -8.17 -24.31
CA ILE A 491 13.16 -9.50 -24.37
C ILE A 491 11.69 -9.45 -23.95
N ASP A 492 10.80 -9.91 -24.82
CA ASP A 492 9.38 -10.07 -24.56
C ASP A 492 9.09 -11.54 -24.28
N ARG A 493 8.51 -11.85 -23.11
CA ARG A 493 8.11 -13.20 -22.72
C ARG A 493 6.61 -13.28 -22.62
N PHE A 494 6.06 -14.38 -23.12
CA PHE A 494 4.66 -14.72 -23.08
C PHE A 494 4.51 -16.08 -22.39
N ALA A 495 3.56 -16.19 -21.46
CA ALA A 495 3.17 -17.48 -20.91
C ALA A 495 1.65 -17.63 -21.04
N ALA A 496 1.20 -18.82 -21.41
CA ALA A 496 -0.22 -19.16 -21.53
C ALA A 496 -0.55 -20.38 -20.67
N VAL A 497 -1.75 -20.39 -20.11
CA VAL A 497 -2.24 -21.43 -19.20
C VAL A 497 -3.52 -22.04 -19.73
N GLY A 498 -3.58 -23.38 -19.74
CA GLY A 498 -4.78 -24.16 -20.03
C GLY A 498 -5.05 -25.16 -18.91
N ALA A 499 -6.29 -25.38 -18.54
CA ALA A 499 -6.68 -26.27 -17.45
C ALA A 499 -7.71 -27.30 -17.90
N SER A 500 -7.58 -28.55 -17.45
CA SER A 500 -8.48 -29.65 -17.84
C SER A 500 -9.90 -29.50 -17.25
N SER A 501 -10.06 -28.70 -16.21
CA SER A 501 -11.37 -28.30 -15.67
C SER A 501 -12.20 -27.48 -16.65
N GLN A 502 -11.53 -26.79 -17.60
CA GLN A 502 -12.18 -25.90 -18.57
C GLN A 502 -12.01 -26.40 -20.01
N ASP A 503 -10.94 -27.14 -20.28
CA ASP A 503 -10.52 -27.49 -21.63
C ASP A 503 -10.21 -28.99 -21.72
N PRO A 504 -10.79 -29.73 -22.66
CA PRO A 504 -10.47 -31.16 -22.85
C PRO A 504 -8.99 -31.43 -23.24
N GLN A 505 -8.33 -30.45 -23.85
CA GLN A 505 -6.96 -30.50 -24.30
C GLN A 505 -6.20 -29.25 -23.82
N PRO A 506 -5.89 -29.12 -22.54
CA PRO A 506 -5.37 -27.88 -21.93
C PRO A 506 -4.07 -27.42 -22.58
N ARG A 507 -3.20 -28.32 -22.98
CA ARG A 507 -1.94 -27.97 -23.65
C ARG A 507 -2.16 -27.33 -25.02
N GLU A 508 -3.02 -27.90 -25.84
CA GLU A 508 -3.29 -27.37 -27.19
C GLU A 508 -3.96 -26.00 -27.11
N VAL A 509 -4.83 -25.78 -26.13
CA VAL A 509 -5.45 -24.47 -25.87
C VAL A 509 -4.39 -23.46 -25.45
N ALA A 510 -3.52 -23.80 -24.51
CA ALA A 510 -2.44 -22.91 -24.10
C ALA A 510 -1.50 -22.56 -25.26
N GLU A 511 -1.12 -23.55 -26.09
CA GLU A 511 -0.28 -23.34 -27.28
C GLU A 511 -0.96 -22.42 -28.32
N ALA A 512 -2.27 -22.54 -28.50
CA ALA A 512 -3.05 -21.69 -29.41
C ALA A 512 -3.09 -20.22 -28.93
N HIS A 513 -3.37 -19.99 -27.62
CA HIS A 513 -3.34 -18.64 -27.03
C HIS A 513 -1.94 -18.04 -27.11
N LEU A 514 -0.91 -18.81 -26.85
CA LEU A 514 0.48 -18.38 -26.96
C LEU A 514 0.84 -17.96 -28.39
N ALA A 515 0.44 -18.75 -29.40
CA ALA A 515 0.67 -18.44 -30.82
C ALA A 515 -0.05 -17.15 -31.22
N ALA A 516 -1.30 -16.98 -30.81
CA ALA A 516 -2.07 -15.76 -31.04
C ALA A 516 -1.43 -14.53 -30.36
N ALA A 517 -0.98 -14.68 -29.13
CA ALA A 517 -0.29 -13.62 -28.38
C ALA A 517 0.99 -13.15 -29.08
N ARG A 518 1.81 -14.09 -29.56
CA ARG A 518 3.03 -13.78 -30.29
C ARG A 518 2.75 -13.10 -31.64
N ALA A 519 1.71 -13.52 -32.33
CA ALA A 519 1.31 -12.89 -33.61
C ALA A 519 0.84 -11.43 -33.40
N ARG A 520 0.18 -11.13 -32.29
CA ARG A 520 -0.24 -9.76 -31.94
C ARG A 520 0.94 -8.90 -31.48
N GLY A 521 1.85 -9.48 -30.72
CA GLY A 521 2.97 -8.79 -30.12
C GLY A 521 2.62 -8.05 -28.81
N MET A 522 3.65 -7.72 -28.05
CA MET A 522 3.53 -7.14 -26.70
C MET A 522 2.79 -5.80 -26.69
N VAL A 523 3.04 -4.93 -27.66
CA VAL A 523 2.46 -3.58 -27.74
C VAL A 523 0.94 -3.62 -27.87
N ASP A 524 0.40 -4.43 -28.80
CA ASP A 524 -1.05 -4.55 -29.01
C ASP A 524 -1.73 -5.18 -27.81
N LEU A 525 -1.11 -6.19 -27.20
CA LEU A 525 -1.66 -6.85 -26.00
C LEU A 525 -1.72 -5.89 -24.80
N ILE A 526 -0.67 -5.09 -24.59
CA ILE A 526 -0.68 -4.09 -23.51
C ILE A 526 -1.74 -3.01 -23.77
N ALA A 527 -1.89 -2.54 -25.01
CA ALA A 527 -2.92 -1.57 -25.34
C ALA A 527 -4.31 -2.10 -25.02
N ARG A 528 -4.65 -3.31 -25.45
CA ARG A 528 -5.94 -3.96 -25.15
C ARG A 528 -6.15 -4.23 -23.67
N HIS A 529 -5.11 -4.65 -22.96
CA HIS A 529 -5.13 -4.81 -21.52
C HIS A 529 -5.50 -3.50 -20.80
N ARG A 530 -4.91 -2.39 -21.23
CA ARG A 530 -5.23 -1.05 -20.70
C ARG A 530 -6.65 -0.62 -21.00
N ASP A 531 -7.19 -0.94 -22.16
CA ASP A 531 -8.58 -0.63 -22.52
C ASP A 531 -9.55 -1.33 -21.54
N VAL A 532 -9.29 -2.60 -21.21
CA VAL A 532 -10.09 -3.34 -20.22
C VAL A 532 -9.96 -2.68 -18.84
N TRP A 533 -8.76 -2.37 -18.38
CA TRP A 533 -8.57 -1.70 -17.09
C TRP A 533 -9.23 -0.32 -17.04
N SER A 534 -9.16 0.45 -18.13
CA SER A 534 -9.82 1.75 -18.22
C SER A 534 -11.34 1.64 -18.05
N ALA A 535 -11.97 0.67 -18.70
CA ALA A 535 -13.40 0.41 -18.56
C ALA A 535 -13.78 -0.03 -17.13
N ARG A 536 -12.93 -0.84 -16.48
CA ARG A 536 -13.12 -1.25 -15.08
C ARG A 536 -13.04 -0.06 -14.12
N TRP A 537 -12.04 0.79 -14.30
CA TRP A 537 -11.88 2.00 -13.49
C TRP A 537 -13.02 2.99 -13.69
N GLU A 538 -13.54 3.12 -14.89
CA GLU A 538 -14.72 3.94 -15.14
C GLU A 538 -15.93 3.52 -14.31
N ALA A 539 -16.10 2.22 -14.07
CA ALA A 539 -17.20 1.65 -13.31
C ALA A 539 -16.94 1.65 -11.78
N SER A 540 -15.70 1.53 -11.32
CA SER A 540 -15.37 1.17 -9.94
C SER A 540 -14.55 2.23 -9.17
N ASP A 541 -13.98 3.26 -9.81
CA ASP A 541 -13.17 4.28 -9.12
C ASP A 541 -14.04 5.08 -8.14
N VAL A 542 -13.59 5.14 -6.89
CA VAL A 542 -14.13 6.02 -5.85
C VAL A 542 -13.16 7.16 -5.66
N ARG A 543 -13.59 8.38 -5.95
CA ARG A 543 -12.74 9.57 -5.90
C ARG A 543 -12.94 10.32 -4.60
N VAL A 544 -11.86 10.57 -3.90
CA VAL A 544 -11.78 11.39 -2.69
C VAL A 544 -10.99 12.64 -3.01
N ASP A 545 -11.63 13.81 -2.95
CA ASP A 545 -10.94 15.09 -3.05
C ASP A 545 -10.50 15.58 -1.66
N GLY A 546 -9.21 15.88 -1.51
CA GLY A 546 -8.62 16.44 -0.29
C GLY A 546 -7.79 15.47 0.54
N ASP A 547 -7.80 14.16 0.24
CA ASP A 547 -7.03 13.13 0.97
C ASP A 547 -6.36 12.13 0.02
N PRO A 548 -5.11 12.38 -0.40
CA PRO A 548 -4.40 11.50 -1.32
C PRO A 548 -4.13 10.08 -0.77
N GLU A 549 -4.00 9.94 0.55
CA GLU A 549 -3.75 8.64 1.19
C GLU A 549 -5.02 7.78 1.16
N ALA A 550 -6.17 8.36 1.52
CA ALA A 550 -7.47 7.70 1.38
C ALA A 550 -7.75 7.32 -0.07
N GLN A 551 -7.46 8.23 -1.02
CA GLN A 551 -7.61 7.97 -2.45
C GLN A 551 -6.77 6.77 -2.89
N ARG A 552 -5.50 6.71 -2.48
CA ARG A 552 -4.59 5.61 -2.82
C ARG A 552 -5.05 4.29 -2.21
N ALA A 553 -5.49 4.29 -0.95
CA ALA A 553 -6.00 3.09 -0.28
C ALA A 553 -7.27 2.53 -0.96
N LEU A 554 -8.21 3.38 -1.36
CA LEU A 554 -9.41 2.96 -2.09
C LEU A 554 -9.09 2.42 -3.49
N ARG A 555 -8.14 3.02 -4.20
CA ARG A 555 -7.67 2.50 -5.49
C ARG A 555 -6.93 1.19 -5.34
N PHE A 556 -6.13 1.03 -4.30
CA PHE A 556 -5.50 -0.24 -3.97
C PHE A 556 -6.55 -1.35 -3.70
N ALA A 557 -7.57 -1.01 -2.93
CA ALA A 557 -8.70 -1.92 -2.68
C ALA A 557 -9.42 -2.32 -3.98
N ALA A 558 -9.83 -1.34 -4.77
CA ALA A 558 -10.53 -1.59 -6.04
C ALA A 558 -9.66 -2.36 -7.05
N TYR A 559 -8.34 -2.08 -7.13
CA TYR A 559 -7.40 -2.79 -7.97
C TYR A 559 -7.40 -4.30 -7.70
N HIS A 560 -7.22 -4.67 -6.44
CA HIS A 560 -7.18 -6.09 -6.07
C HIS A 560 -8.54 -6.77 -6.20
N LEU A 561 -9.64 -6.07 -5.89
CA LEU A 561 -10.99 -6.60 -6.10
C LEU A 561 -11.27 -6.83 -7.59
N VAL A 562 -10.97 -5.87 -8.47
CA VAL A 562 -11.13 -6.03 -9.92
C VAL A 562 -10.30 -7.20 -10.44
N GLY A 563 -9.06 -7.36 -9.93
CA GLY A 563 -8.18 -8.45 -10.31
C GLY A 563 -8.55 -9.81 -9.74
N ALA A 564 -9.48 -9.90 -8.77
CA ALA A 564 -9.80 -11.15 -8.08
C ALA A 564 -10.96 -11.94 -8.71
N ALA A 565 -11.83 -11.32 -9.50
CA ALA A 565 -13.05 -11.93 -10.02
C ALA A 565 -13.01 -12.15 -11.54
N ASP A 566 -13.53 -13.29 -11.99
CA ASP A 566 -13.76 -13.61 -13.40
C ASP A 566 -15.28 -13.75 -13.67
N PRO A 567 -15.88 -12.86 -14.46
CA PRO A 567 -17.31 -12.92 -14.76
C PRO A 567 -17.68 -14.10 -15.67
N THR A 568 -16.70 -14.77 -16.27
CA THR A 568 -16.90 -15.83 -17.25
C THR A 568 -16.75 -17.24 -16.65
N ASP A 569 -16.44 -17.33 -15.35
CA ASP A 569 -16.29 -18.62 -14.67
C ASP A 569 -17.20 -18.70 -13.43
N GLU A 570 -18.31 -19.41 -13.58
CA GLU A 570 -19.33 -19.62 -12.55
C GLU A 570 -18.98 -20.74 -11.54
N HIS A 571 -17.84 -21.42 -11.72
CA HIS A 571 -17.41 -22.52 -10.86
C HIS A 571 -16.35 -22.11 -9.84
N VAL A 572 -15.91 -20.86 -9.85
CA VAL A 572 -14.90 -20.36 -8.94
C VAL A 572 -15.42 -19.20 -8.10
N SER A 573 -14.84 -19.03 -6.90
CA SER A 573 -15.08 -17.88 -6.04
C SER A 573 -13.74 -17.36 -5.49
N ILE A 574 -13.79 -16.29 -4.70
CA ILE A 574 -12.62 -15.59 -4.23
C ILE A 574 -12.24 -16.11 -2.84
N GLY A 575 -11.03 -16.64 -2.71
CA GLY A 575 -10.46 -17.01 -1.41
C GLY A 575 -10.09 -15.79 -0.57
N ALA A 576 -9.90 -15.97 0.74
CA ALA A 576 -9.62 -14.89 1.69
C ALA A 576 -8.40 -14.01 1.32
N ARG A 577 -7.46 -14.56 0.55
CA ARG A 577 -6.26 -13.86 0.05
C ARG A 577 -6.27 -13.65 -1.47
N ALA A 578 -7.41 -13.83 -2.11
CA ALA A 578 -7.52 -13.83 -3.56
C ALA A 578 -6.46 -14.75 -4.21
N MET A 579 -5.76 -14.28 -5.24
CA MET A 579 -4.67 -15.00 -5.91
C MET A 579 -3.30 -14.35 -5.65
N THR A 580 -3.11 -13.79 -4.45
CA THR A 580 -1.87 -13.09 -4.08
C THR A 580 -1.02 -13.86 -3.07
N GLY A 581 -1.55 -14.96 -2.53
CA GLY A 581 -0.88 -15.84 -1.58
C GLY A 581 -1.76 -17.03 -1.17
N VAL A 582 -1.19 -17.94 -0.38
CA VAL A 582 -1.83 -19.20 0.01
C VAL A 582 -2.19 -19.29 1.50
N ALA A 583 -2.18 -18.16 2.22
CA ALA A 583 -2.75 -18.20 3.56
C ALA A 583 -4.23 -18.59 3.49
N TYR A 584 -4.70 -19.31 4.49
CA TYR A 584 -6.01 -19.99 4.49
C TYR A 584 -6.17 -20.98 3.32
N SER A 585 -5.07 -21.55 2.82
CA SER A 585 -5.04 -22.53 1.71
C SER A 585 -5.75 -22.09 0.42
N GLY A 586 -6.08 -20.78 0.28
CA GLY A 586 -6.86 -20.23 -0.82
C GLY A 586 -8.35 -20.50 -0.72
N HIS A 587 -8.85 -20.96 0.43
CA HIS A 587 -10.28 -21.31 0.63
C HIS A 587 -11.20 -20.09 0.59
N VAL A 588 -12.46 -20.38 0.19
CA VAL A 588 -13.58 -19.44 0.13
C VAL A 588 -14.36 -19.48 1.43
N PHE A 589 -14.62 -18.30 2.01
CA PHE A 589 -15.34 -18.07 3.26
C PHE A 589 -16.61 -17.21 3.01
N TRP A 590 -17.20 -16.67 4.07
CA TRP A 590 -18.27 -15.67 4.03
C TRP A 590 -17.80 -14.28 3.55
N ASP A 591 -16.50 -14.11 3.46
CA ASP A 591 -15.77 -12.93 2.99
C ASP A 591 -16.35 -12.40 1.67
N THR A 592 -16.64 -13.33 0.76
CA THR A 592 -17.16 -13.00 -0.56
C THR A 592 -18.54 -12.37 -0.45
N GLU A 593 -19.47 -12.98 0.27
CA GLU A 593 -20.88 -12.57 0.30
C GLU A 593 -21.12 -11.27 1.06
N ILE A 594 -20.40 -11.07 2.17
CA ILE A 594 -20.66 -9.96 3.08
C ILE A 594 -19.76 -8.76 2.78
N TYR A 595 -18.48 -9.00 2.46
CA TYR A 595 -17.51 -7.91 2.31
C TYR A 595 -17.22 -7.54 0.86
N MET A 596 -17.10 -8.50 -0.04
CA MET A 596 -16.69 -8.25 -1.43
C MET A 596 -17.87 -8.09 -2.39
N LEU A 597 -18.91 -8.89 -2.25
CA LEU A 597 -20.05 -8.93 -3.17
C LEU A 597 -20.77 -7.58 -3.36
N PRO A 598 -20.94 -6.70 -2.33
CA PRO A 598 -21.53 -5.38 -2.53
C PRO A 598 -20.76 -4.51 -3.52
N PHE A 599 -19.42 -4.60 -3.55
CA PHE A 599 -18.60 -3.94 -4.56
C PHE A 599 -18.96 -4.43 -5.97
N TYR A 600 -18.95 -5.75 -6.17
CA TYR A 600 -19.25 -6.32 -7.50
C TYR A 600 -20.70 -6.08 -7.93
N ALA A 601 -21.66 -6.28 -7.06
CA ALA A 601 -23.06 -6.09 -7.40
C ALA A 601 -23.38 -4.65 -7.89
N LEU A 602 -22.68 -3.66 -7.34
CA LEU A 602 -22.86 -2.25 -7.67
C LEU A 602 -21.95 -1.74 -8.79
N THR A 603 -20.79 -2.38 -9.05
CA THR A 603 -19.83 -1.90 -10.05
C THR A 603 -19.65 -2.88 -11.21
N TRP A 604 -19.86 -4.18 -10.98
CA TRP A 604 -19.62 -5.25 -11.94
C TRP A 604 -20.54 -6.45 -11.71
N PRO A 605 -21.87 -6.29 -11.98
CA PRO A 605 -22.90 -7.30 -11.69
C PRO A 605 -22.62 -8.68 -12.29
N GLU A 606 -21.98 -8.76 -13.45
CA GLU A 606 -21.65 -10.01 -14.11
C GLU A 606 -20.66 -10.84 -13.29
N ALA A 607 -19.69 -10.21 -12.64
CA ALA A 607 -18.80 -10.87 -11.71
C ALA A 607 -19.50 -11.31 -10.42
N ALA A 608 -20.40 -10.45 -9.88
CA ALA A 608 -21.20 -10.80 -8.72
C ALA A 608 -22.07 -12.05 -8.98
N ARG A 609 -22.67 -12.14 -10.18
CA ARG A 609 -23.45 -13.31 -10.61
C ARG A 609 -22.59 -14.57 -10.64
N ALA A 610 -21.42 -14.52 -11.27
CA ALA A 610 -20.52 -15.67 -11.35
C ALA A 610 -20.13 -16.20 -9.96
N LEU A 611 -19.76 -15.30 -9.02
CA LEU A 611 -19.43 -15.67 -7.63
C LEU A 611 -20.59 -16.35 -6.90
N LEU A 612 -21.83 -15.92 -7.13
CA LEU A 612 -23.02 -16.55 -6.53
C LEU A 612 -23.39 -17.86 -7.21
N MET A 613 -23.13 -17.99 -8.51
CA MET A 613 -23.32 -19.26 -9.21
C MET A 613 -22.39 -20.35 -8.66
N TYR A 614 -21.17 -20.04 -8.22
CA TYR A 614 -20.33 -20.97 -7.47
C TYR A 614 -21.08 -21.53 -6.25
N ARG A 615 -21.77 -20.68 -5.47
CA ARG A 615 -22.58 -21.15 -4.32
C ARG A 615 -23.73 -22.03 -4.74
N HIS A 616 -24.35 -21.77 -5.88
CA HIS A 616 -25.40 -22.64 -6.43
C HIS A 616 -24.84 -23.98 -6.91
N HIS A 617 -23.70 -23.99 -7.63
CA HIS A 617 -23.04 -25.22 -8.09
C HIS A 617 -22.56 -26.09 -6.91
N THR A 618 -22.18 -25.48 -5.79
CA THR A 618 -21.76 -26.19 -4.56
C THR A 618 -22.91 -26.49 -3.58
N LEU A 619 -24.14 -26.13 -3.90
CA LEU A 619 -25.31 -26.41 -3.07
C LEU A 619 -25.52 -27.91 -2.76
N PRO A 620 -25.23 -28.88 -3.67
CA PRO A 620 -25.31 -30.30 -3.34
C PRO A 620 -24.39 -30.71 -2.17
N ALA A 621 -23.16 -30.13 -2.08
CA ALA A 621 -22.26 -30.38 -0.95
C ALA A 621 -22.83 -29.80 0.35
N ALA A 622 -23.44 -28.60 0.31
CA ALA A 622 -24.08 -27.98 1.46
C ALA A 622 -25.28 -28.82 1.97
N ARG A 623 -26.09 -29.42 1.07
CA ARG A 623 -27.14 -30.36 1.42
C ARG A 623 -26.58 -31.63 2.09
N ALA A 624 -25.51 -32.19 1.54
CA ALA A 624 -24.85 -33.36 2.12
C ALA A 624 -24.30 -33.06 3.53
N LYS A 625 -23.74 -31.87 3.73
CA LYS A 625 -23.27 -31.41 5.03
C LYS A 625 -24.45 -31.29 6.03
N ALA A 626 -25.55 -30.66 5.65
CA ALA A 626 -26.73 -30.55 6.51
C ALA A 626 -27.24 -31.93 6.94
N ALA A 627 -27.39 -32.87 6.01
CA ALA A 627 -27.78 -34.24 6.28
C ALA A 627 -26.81 -34.96 7.23
N LYS A 628 -25.52 -34.78 7.07
CA LYS A 628 -24.47 -35.35 7.97
C LYS A 628 -24.68 -34.91 9.42
N TYR A 629 -25.14 -33.68 9.63
CA TYR A 629 -25.40 -33.13 10.96
C TYR A 629 -26.90 -33.30 11.39
N GLY A 630 -27.69 -34.11 10.68
CA GLY A 630 -29.07 -34.39 11.02
C GLY A 630 -30.02 -33.22 10.78
N ALA A 631 -29.60 -32.21 10.01
CA ALA A 631 -30.45 -31.08 9.60
C ALA A 631 -31.03 -31.27 8.20
N ARG A 632 -32.10 -30.49 7.89
CA ARG A 632 -32.67 -30.39 6.54
C ARG A 632 -31.99 -29.25 5.75
N GLY A 633 -32.26 -29.16 4.46
CA GLY A 633 -31.84 -28.04 3.61
C GLY A 633 -30.33 -27.98 3.36
N ALA A 634 -29.75 -26.80 3.37
CA ALA A 634 -28.34 -26.57 3.03
C ALA A 634 -27.56 -25.90 4.19
N PHE A 635 -26.50 -26.55 4.63
CA PHE A 635 -25.49 -26.03 5.54
C PHE A 635 -24.19 -25.84 4.76
N TYR A 636 -23.90 -24.63 4.33
CA TYR A 636 -22.67 -24.32 3.58
C TYR A 636 -21.41 -24.56 4.40
N ALA A 637 -20.31 -24.90 3.71
CA ALA A 637 -19.00 -25.06 4.31
C ALA A 637 -18.48 -23.74 4.87
N TRP A 638 -17.86 -23.79 6.04
CA TRP A 638 -17.13 -22.62 6.56
C TRP A 638 -15.97 -22.27 5.64
N GLU A 639 -15.12 -23.25 5.35
CA GLU A 639 -14.07 -23.18 4.33
C GLU A 639 -14.45 -24.12 3.18
N SER A 640 -14.49 -23.61 1.95
CA SER A 640 -14.75 -24.40 0.75
C SER A 640 -13.68 -24.22 -0.31
N ALA A 641 -13.43 -25.27 -1.08
CA ALA A 641 -12.58 -25.31 -2.26
C ALA A 641 -13.47 -25.52 -3.52
N ASP A 642 -12.92 -26.12 -4.56
CA ASP A 642 -13.58 -26.40 -5.85
C ASP A 642 -14.85 -27.26 -5.74
N THR A 643 -14.90 -28.22 -4.83
CA THR A 643 -16.05 -29.14 -4.67
C THR A 643 -17.19 -28.56 -3.83
N GLY A 644 -16.93 -27.50 -3.06
CA GLY A 644 -17.86 -26.96 -2.08
C GLY A 644 -18.02 -27.82 -0.81
N GLU A 645 -17.31 -28.93 -0.69
CA GLU A 645 -17.22 -29.69 0.56
C GLU A 645 -16.53 -28.85 1.64
N ASP A 646 -16.82 -29.18 2.90
CA ASP A 646 -16.18 -28.52 4.03
C ASP A 646 -14.73 -29.00 4.18
N VAL A 647 -13.81 -28.11 3.89
CA VAL A 647 -12.35 -28.32 3.96
C VAL A 647 -11.71 -27.66 5.16
N THR A 648 -12.50 -27.18 6.12
CA THR A 648 -12.00 -26.61 7.37
C THR A 648 -11.10 -27.62 8.08
N PRO A 649 -9.84 -27.29 8.42
CA PRO A 649 -8.97 -28.20 9.15
C PRO A 649 -9.59 -28.64 10.46
N ALA A 650 -9.58 -29.95 10.74
CA ALA A 650 -10.15 -30.48 11.99
C ALA A 650 -9.26 -30.18 13.21
N SER A 651 -7.98 -29.90 12.98
CA SER A 651 -7.02 -29.58 14.03
C SER A 651 -5.82 -28.82 13.47
N VAL A 652 -5.13 -28.08 14.33
CA VAL A 652 -3.86 -27.43 14.03
C VAL A 652 -2.82 -27.81 15.09
N VAL A 653 -1.58 -27.95 14.68
CA VAL A 653 -0.44 -28.16 15.58
C VAL A 653 0.15 -26.78 15.91
N GLY A 654 -0.03 -26.36 17.16
CA GLY A 654 0.50 -25.10 17.65
C GLY A 654 1.93 -25.21 18.20
N PRO A 655 2.45 -24.13 18.79
CA PRO A 655 3.78 -24.09 19.40
C PRO A 655 3.97 -25.22 20.43
N GLY A 656 5.14 -25.85 20.41
CA GLY A 656 5.45 -26.97 21.31
C GLY A 656 4.85 -28.33 20.90
N GLY A 657 4.24 -28.43 19.70
CA GLY A 657 3.66 -29.67 19.19
C GLY A 657 2.30 -30.03 19.81
N VAL A 658 1.63 -29.08 20.46
CA VAL A 658 0.29 -29.27 21.03
C VAL A 658 -0.75 -29.18 19.90
N THR A 659 -1.59 -30.20 19.79
CA THR A 659 -2.68 -30.24 18.82
C THR A 659 -3.93 -29.58 19.39
N PHE A 660 -4.41 -28.53 18.72
CA PHE A 660 -5.68 -27.85 19.01
C PHE A 660 -6.75 -28.35 18.04
N GLN A 661 -7.93 -28.68 18.59
CA GLN A 661 -9.10 -29.04 17.79
C GLN A 661 -9.76 -27.77 17.26
N ILE A 662 -10.07 -27.75 15.98
CA ILE A 662 -10.80 -26.66 15.30
C ILE A 662 -12.25 -27.07 15.14
N ARG A 663 -13.18 -26.23 15.61
CA ARG A 663 -14.63 -26.48 15.56
C ARG A 663 -15.36 -25.61 14.54
N LEU A 664 -14.65 -24.69 13.89
CA LEU A 664 -15.21 -23.69 12.99
C LEU A 664 -16.12 -24.34 11.91
N GLY A 665 -15.65 -25.37 11.22
CA GLY A 665 -16.44 -26.07 10.21
C GLY A 665 -17.78 -26.61 10.69
N GLN A 666 -17.96 -26.88 11.99
CA GLN A 666 -19.20 -27.36 12.56
C GLN A 666 -20.05 -26.26 13.17
N GLN A 667 -19.43 -25.22 13.73
CA GLN A 667 -20.09 -24.23 14.59
C GLN A 667 -20.25 -22.86 13.95
N GLU A 668 -19.48 -22.48 12.93
CA GLU A 668 -19.63 -21.28 12.10
C GLU A 668 -20.80 -21.50 11.12
N GLN A 669 -22.03 -21.52 11.65
CA GLN A 669 -23.21 -21.87 10.87
C GLN A 669 -23.79 -20.68 10.14
N HIS A 670 -23.48 -19.46 10.57
CA HIS A 670 -24.01 -18.22 10.01
C HIS A 670 -23.72 -18.07 8.51
N ILE A 671 -22.62 -18.66 8.00
CA ILE A 671 -22.28 -18.65 6.57
C ILE A 671 -23.45 -19.07 5.68
N SER A 672 -24.33 -19.96 6.15
CA SER A 672 -25.50 -20.38 5.36
C SER A 672 -26.50 -19.23 5.14
N ALA A 673 -26.67 -18.37 6.14
CA ALA A 673 -27.53 -17.19 5.99
C ALA A 673 -26.78 -16.04 5.25
N ASP A 674 -25.43 -15.96 5.36
CA ASP A 674 -24.62 -14.98 4.65
C ASP A 674 -24.67 -15.23 3.14
N VAL A 675 -24.60 -16.48 2.71
CA VAL A 675 -24.78 -16.87 1.31
C VAL A 675 -26.17 -16.52 0.81
N ALA A 676 -27.22 -16.80 1.59
CA ALA A 676 -28.59 -16.39 1.25
C ALA A 676 -28.72 -14.85 1.16
N PHE A 677 -28.06 -14.13 2.07
CA PHE A 677 -28.04 -12.66 2.05
C PHE A 677 -27.35 -12.11 0.80
N GLY A 678 -26.22 -12.69 0.43
CA GLY A 678 -25.53 -12.35 -0.80
C GLY A 678 -26.40 -12.54 -2.03
N ALA A 679 -27.07 -13.68 -2.16
CA ALA A 679 -27.99 -13.99 -3.27
C ALA A 679 -29.16 -13.01 -3.33
N TRP A 680 -29.82 -12.76 -2.19
CA TRP A 680 -30.93 -11.82 -2.11
C TRP A 680 -30.50 -10.37 -2.39
N ASN A 681 -29.36 -9.93 -1.83
CA ASN A 681 -28.87 -8.57 -1.98
C ASN A 681 -28.46 -8.29 -3.44
N TYR A 682 -27.82 -9.26 -4.11
CA TYR A 682 -27.52 -9.19 -5.53
C TYR A 682 -28.81 -8.99 -6.36
N TRP A 683 -29.80 -9.84 -6.16
CA TRP A 683 -31.09 -9.72 -6.85
C TRP A 683 -31.77 -8.36 -6.59
N ARG A 684 -31.76 -7.89 -5.34
CA ARG A 684 -32.33 -6.58 -4.98
C ARG A 684 -31.62 -5.42 -5.68
N ILE A 685 -30.28 -5.49 -5.76
CA ILE A 685 -29.43 -4.45 -6.39
C ILE A 685 -29.59 -4.46 -7.91
N THR A 686 -29.55 -5.61 -8.52
CA THR A 686 -29.48 -5.74 -9.99
C THR A 686 -30.86 -5.82 -10.65
N GLY A 687 -31.84 -6.42 -9.97
CA GLY A 687 -33.10 -6.80 -10.56
C GLY A 687 -32.99 -8.00 -11.50
N ASP A 688 -31.96 -8.84 -11.34
CA ASP A 688 -31.73 -10.03 -12.16
C ASP A 688 -32.72 -11.15 -11.78
N ASP A 689 -33.91 -11.06 -12.32
CA ASP A 689 -35.00 -12.05 -12.10
C ASP A 689 -34.60 -13.44 -12.67
N VAL A 690 -33.75 -13.50 -13.68
CA VAL A 690 -33.24 -14.76 -14.23
C VAL A 690 -32.38 -15.49 -13.20
N PHE A 691 -31.43 -14.80 -12.58
CA PHE A 691 -30.63 -15.38 -11.50
C PHE A 691 -31.51 -15.87 -10.34
N LEU A 692 -32.54 -15.08 -9.94
CA LEU A 692 -33.41 -15.49 -8.85
C LEU A 692 -34.10 -16.80 -9.16
N LEU A 693 -34.63 -16.96 -10.39
CA LEU A 693 -35.35 -18.15 -10.84
C LEU A 693 -34.46 -19.38 -11.03
N GLU A 694 -33.23 -19.18 -11.51
CA GLU A 694 -32.25 -20.25 -11.82
C GLU A 694 -31.50 -20.75 -10.59
N ALA A 695 -31.18 -19.90 -9.64
CA ALA A 695 -30.23 -20.17 -8.55
C ALA A 695 -30.63 -19.54 -7.21
N GLY A 696 -30.92 -18.23 -7.20
CA GLY A 696 -31.05 -17.46 -5.96
C GLY A 696 -32.16 -17.95 -5.05
N ALA A 697 -33.34 -18.28 -5.60
CA ALA A 697 -34.48 -18.77 -4.82
C ALA A 697 -34.21 -20.15 -4.21
N GLU A 698 -33.53 -21.04 -4.92
CA GLU A 698 -33.13 -22.35 -4.41
C GLU A 698 -32.17 -22.22 -3.22
N ILE A 699 -31.13 -21.35 -3.32
CA ILE A 699 -30.22 -21.04 -2.22
C ILE A 699 -30.98 -20.54 -0.98
N ILE A 700 -31.87 -19.55 -1.16
CA ILE A 700 -32.61 -18.91 -0.06
C ILE A 700 -33.58 -19.91 0.63
N VAL A 701 -34.25 -20.74 -0.15
CA VAL A 701 -35.17 -21.75 0.36
C VAL A 701 -34.44 -22.87 1.13
N GLU A 702 -33.35 -23.39 0.58
CA GLU A 702 -32.64 -24.50 1.18
C GLU A 702 -31.92 -24.09 2.48
N THR A 703 -31.38 -22.87 2.54
CA THR A 703 -30.84 -22.33 3.77
C THR A 703 -31.91 -22.04 4.82
N ALA A 704 -33.09 -21.58 4.43
CA ALA A 704 -34.23 -21.44 5.36
C ALA A 704 -34.66 -22.78 5.95
N ARG A 705 -34.68 -23.88 5.15
CA ARG A 705 -34.90 -25.24 5.66
C ARG A 705 -33.89 -25.64 6.71
N PHE A 706 -32.61 -25.32 6.50
CA PHE A 706 -31.55 -25.55 7.47
C PHE A 706 -31.88 -24.84 8.80
N TRP A 707 -32.16 -23.54 8.76
CA TRP A 707 -32.42 -22.76 9.96
C TRP A 707 -33.69 -23.21 10.69
N ALA A 708 -34.75 -23.55 9.98
CA ALA A 708 -35.98 -24.06 10.60
C ALA A 708 -35.75 -25.38 11.36
N SER A 709 -34.90 -26.27 10.79
CA SER A 709 -34.54 -27.55 11.45
C SER A 709 -33.54 -27.36 12.58
N ARG A 710 -32.76 -26.26 12.59
CA ARG A 710 -31.69 -25.97 13.55
C ARG A 710 -32.19 -25.19 14.77
N ALA A 711 -33.30 -24.45 14.62
CA ALA A 711 -33.91 -23.66 15.68
C ALA A 711 -34.75 -24.56 16.63
N GLU A 712 -34.14 -24.99 17.72
CA GLU A 712 -34.71 -25.92 18.70
C GLU A 712 -35.74 -25.24 19.63
N PRO A 713 -36.90 -25.84 19.93
CA PRO A 713 -37.83 -25.27 20.89
C PRO A 713 -37.24 -25.28 22.32
N GLY A 714 -37.39 -24.19 23.05
CA GLY A 714 -36.99 -24.02 24.44
C GLY A 714 -38.15 -24.11 25.41
N GLY A 715 -37.85 -24.31 26.71
CA GLY A 715 -38.85 -24.33 27.76
C GLY A 715 -39.44 -22.94 28.10
N ASP A 716 -38.88 -21.88 27.57
CA ASP A 716 -39.30 -20.49 27.72
C ASP A 716 -40.25 -20.00 26.59
N GLY A 717 -40.67 -20.94 25.72
CA GLY A 717 -41.54 -20.63 24.59
C GLY A 717 -40.82 -19.97 23.42
N LYS A 718 -39.49 -19.87 23.46
CA LYS A 718 -38.64 -19.41 22.37
C LYS A 718 -38.00 -20.60 21.65
N ARG A 719 -37.47 -20.34 20.47
CA ARG A 719 -36.56 -21.24 19.76
C ARG A 719 -35.12 -20.75 19.95
N HIS A 720 -34.20 -21.70 20.01
CA HIS A 720 -32.78 -21.45 20.29
C HIS A 720 -31.88 -22.11 19.26
N ILE A 721 -30.80 -21.45 18.90
CA ILE A 721 -29.67 -22.03 18.17
C ILE A 721 -28.51 -22.18 19.14
N ARG A 722 -28.11 -23.44 19.44
CA ARG A 722 -27.14 -23.73 20.47
C ARG A 722 -25.83 -24.27 19.89
N GLY A 723 -24.72 -24.07 20.63
CA GLY A 723 -23.41 -24.63 20.31
C GLY A 723 -22.87 -24.11 18.99
N VAL A 724 -22.94 -22.80 18.78
CA VAL A 724 -22.41 -22.10 17.59
C VAL A 724 -21.18 -21.26 17.91
N ILE A 725 -20.50 -20.82 16.89
CA ILE A 725 -19.51 -19.74 16.92
C ILE A 725 -20.08 -18.65 16.03
N GLY A 726 -20.13 -17.42 16.51
CA GLY A 726 -20.43 -16.23 15.71
C GLY A 726 -19.17 -15.72 15.03
N PRO A 727 -19.22 -14.60 14.28
CA PRO A 727 -18.03 -13.94 13.75
C PRO A 727 -16.93 -13.70 14.79
N ASP A 728 -17.30 -13.54 16.07
CA ASP A 728 -16.36 -13.50 17.19
C ASP A 728 -15.84 -14.89 17.56
N GLU A 729 -14.79 -15.34 16.92
CA GLU A 729 -14.15 -16.63 17.18
C GLU A 729 -13.42 -16.75 18.54
N TYR A 730 -13.42 -15.70 19.40
CA TYR A 730 -12.91 -15.84 20.76
C TYR A 730 -13.87 -16.63 21.67
N HIS A 731 -15.15 -16.65 21.36
CA HIS A 731 -16.19 -17.32 22.13
C HIS A 731 -16.79 -18.49 21.36
N GLU A 732 -16.15 -19.65 21.49
CA GLU A 732 -16.62 -20.89 20.87
C GLU A 732 -17.76 -21.56 21.66
N THR A 733 -18.61 -22.28 20.94
CA THR A 733 -19.68 -23.16 21.52
C THR A 733 -20.64 -22.37 22.42
N VAL A 734 -21.10 -21.21 21.92
CA VAL A 734 -22.08 -20.36 22.61
C VAL A 734 -23.51 -20.70 22.18
N ASP A 735 -24.46 -20.30 23.00
CA ASP A 735 -25.89 -20.43 22.72
C ASP A 735 -26.46 -19.07 22.33
N ASP A 736 -27.30 -19.04 21.30
CA ASP A 736 -28.07 -17.87 20.91
C ASP A 736 -27.18 -16.66 20.55
N ASP A 737 -26.15 -16.92 19.74
CA ASP A 737 -25.33 -15.84 19.17
C ASP A 737 -26.20 -14.85 18.38
N ALA A 738 -26.00 -13.55 18.63
CA ALA A 738 -26.86 -12.49 18.10
C ALA A 738 -26.78 -12.37 16.59
N TYR A 739 -25.59 -12.51 15.99
CA TYR A 739 -25.41 -12.46 14.55
C TYR A 739 -26.06 -13.67 13.90
N THR A 740 -25.75 -14.87 14.35
CA THR A 740 -26.31 -16.13 13.85
C THR A 740 -27.84 -16.13 13.94
N ASN A 741 -28.40 -15.78 15.10
CA ASN A 741 -29.87 -15.75 15.30
C ASN A 741 -30.55 -14.65 14.47
N GLY A 742 -29.91 -13.48 14.34
CA GLY A 742 -30.36 -12.35 13.53
C GLY A 742 -30.42 -12.71 12.06
N MET A 743 -29.35 -13.28 11.54
CA MET A 743 -29.21 -13.71 10.14
C MET A 743 -30.17 -14.88 9.82
N ALA A 744 -30.27 -15.88 10.71
CA ALA A 744 -31.23 -16.98 10.57
C ALA A 744 -32.70 -16.49 10.53
N ARG A 745 -33.07 -15.59 11.45
CA ARG A 745 -34.40 -14.95 11.48
C ARG A 745 -34.67 -14.16 10.20
N TRP A 746 -33.69 -13.43 9.69
CA TRP A 746 -33.81 -12.72 8.44
C TRP A 746 -34.02 -13.70 7.25
N ASN A 747 -33.20 -14.77 7.15
CA ASN A 747 -33.28 -15.74 6.06
C ASN A 747 -34.67 -16.43 6.04
N LEU A 748 -35.17 -16.85 7.20
CA LEU A 748 -36.50 -17.48 7.32
C LEU A 748 -37.63 -16.54 6.82
N ARG A 749 -37.61 -15.24 7.23
CA ARG A 749 -38.60 -14.25 6.78
C ARG A 749 -38.48 -13.97 5.28
N THR A 750 -37.26 -13.83 4.81
CA THR A 750 -36.99 -13.53 3.40
C THR A 750 -37.36 -14.68 2.49
N ALA A 751 -37.15 -15.93 2.89
CA ALA A 751 -37.57 -17.08 2.12
C ALA A 751 -39.10 -17.12 1.94
N VAL A 752 -39.87 -16.84 2.98
CA VAL A 752 -41.33 -16.73 2.87
C VAL A 752 -41.76 -15.64 1.89
N ALA A 753 -41.12 -14.44 1.99
CA ALA A 753 -41.41 -13.31 1.12
C ALA A 753 -41.05 -13.59 -0.35
N VAL A 754 -39.88 -14.17 -0.61
CA VAL A 754 -39.40 -14.53 -1.96
C VAL A 754 -40.36 -15.57 -2.60
N VAL A 755 -40.76 -16.60 -1.85
CA VAL A 755 -41.71 -17.61 -2.33
C VAL A 755 -43.06 -16.98 -2.71
N GLN A 756 -43.58 -16.07 -1.89
CA GLN A 756 -44.83 -15.36 -2.16
C GLN A 756 -44.72 -14.45 -3.39
N ASP A 757 -43.60 -13.71 -3.52
CA ASP A 757 -43.35 -12.84 -4.67
C ASP A 757 -43.24 -13.65 -5.97
N MET A 758 -42.48 -14.76 -5.94
CA MET A 758 -42.35 -15.66 -7.09
C MET A 758 -43.68 -16.28 -7.52
N ALA A 759 -44.49 -16.72 -6.56
CA ALA A 759 -45.81 -17.28 -6.84
C ALA A 759 -46.73 -16.25 -7.50
N ALA A 760 -46.62 -14.98 -7.14
CA ALA A 760 -47.40 -13.89 -7.69
C ALA A 760 -46.88 -13.42 -9.07
N ARG A 761 -45.58 -13.28 -9.26
CA ARG A 761 -44.96 -12.70 -10.46
C ARG A 761 -44.69 -13.71 -11.55
N TRP A 762 -44.31 -14.95 -11.20
CA TRP A 762 -43.88 -16.00 -12.15
C TRP A 762 -44.51 -17.36 -11.79
N PRO A 763 -45.85 -17.52 -11.87
CA PRO A 763 -46.53 -18.72 -11.35
C PRO A 763 -46.09 -20.03 -12.01
N GLU A 764 -45.78 -20.04 -13.33
CA GLU A 764 -45.32 -21.26 -14.02
C GLU A 764 -43.89 -21.65 -13.69
N PRO A 765 -42.86 -20.75 -13.81
CA PRO A 765 -41.48 -21.03 -13.36
C PRO A 765 -41.47 -21.43 -11.87
N TRP A 766 -42.23 -20.74 -11.03
CA TRP A 766 -42.33 -21.07 -9.61
C TRP A 766 -42.91 -22.46 -9.37
N ALA A 767 -43.97 -22.85 -10.05
CA ALA A 767 -44.53 -24.18 -9.90
C ALA A 767 -43.53 -25.29 -10.25
N ALA A 768 -42.72 -25.10 -11.28
CA ALA A 768 -41.66 -26.03 -11.65
C ALA A 768 -40.57 -26.11 -10.53
N LEU A 769 -40.06 -24.98 -10.05
CA LEU A 769 -39.07 -24.94 -8.99
C LEU A 769 -39.61 -25.51 -7.68
N ARG A 770 -40.85 -25.17 -7.30
CA ARG A 770 -41.54 -25.73 -6.13
C ARG A 770 -41.64 -27.25 -6.17
N ALA A 771 -41.95 -27.81 -7.34
CA ALA A 771 -42.02 -29.26 -7.54
C ALA A 771 -40.63 -29.92 -7.44
N GLN A 772 -39.62 -29.28 -8.03
CA GLN A 772 -38.21 -29.72 -7.91
C GLN A 772 -37.78 -29.77 -6.45
N LEU A 773 -38.04 -28.73 -5.69
CA LEU A 773 -37.68 -28.57 -4.28
C LEU A 773 -38.61 -29.40 -3.36
N LYS A 774 -39.72 -29.93 -3.86
CA LYS A 774 -40.75 -30.62 -3.06
C LYS A 774 -41.18 -29.75 -1.87
N LEU A 775 -41.34 -28.43 -2.10
CA LEU A 775 -41.72 -27.48 -1.06
C LEU A 775 -43.19 -27.56 -0.73
N GLU A 776 -43.52 -27.76 0.54
CA GLU A 776 -44.88 -27.81 1.07
C GLU A 776 -45.26 -26.48 1.74
N ASP A 777 -46.56 -26.11 1.70
CA ASP A 777 -47.07 -24.88 2.34
C ASP A 777 -46.83 -24.88 3.85
N ALA A 778 -46.87 -26.05 4.50
CA ALA A 778 -46.60 -26.21 5.91
C ALA A 778 -45.17 -25.77 6.30
N GLU A 779 -44.22 -25.85 5.38
CA GLU A 779 -42.86 -25.37 5.65
C GLU A 779 -42.82 -23.83 5.78
N LEU A 780 -43.60 -23.11 4.98
CA LEU A 780 -43.69 -21.65 5.08
C LEU A 780 -44.26 -21.19 6.42
N ASP A 781 -45.28 -21.91 6.94
CA ASP A 781 -45.84 -21.65 8.27
C ASP A 781 -44.80 -21.97 9.38
N GLU A 782 -44.06 -23.08 9.23
CA GLU A 782 -42.96 -23.43 10.13
C GLU A 782 -41.86 -22.35 10.14
N TRP A 783 -41.46 -21.83 8.98
CA TRP A 783 -40.42 -20.77 8.87
C TRP A 783 -40.92 -19.46 9.47
N ALA A 784 -42.13 -19.05 9.21
CA ALA A 784 -42.74 -17.86 9.79
C ALA A 784 -42.80 -17.94 11.32
N ALA A 785 -43.19 -19.12 11.86
CA ALA A 785 -43.22 -19.37 13.29
C ALA A 785 -41.79 -19.39 13.90
N ALA A 786 -40.84 -20.07 13.25
CA ALA A 786 -39.44 -20.10 13.70
C ALA A 786 -38.84 -18.70 13.74
N ALA A 787 -39.02 -17.90 12.70
CA ALA A 787 -38.53 -16.52 12.64
C ALA A 787 -39.09 -15.62 13.77
N ARG A 788 -40.40 -15.80 14.08
CA ARG A 788 -41.05 -15.02 15.15
C ARG A 788 -40.55 -15.43 16.54
N ASP A 789 -40.39 -16.74 16.75
CA ASP A 789 -40.12 -17.31 18.08
C ASP A 789 -38.65 -17.46 18.39
N LEU A 790 -37.72 -17.25 17.42
CA LEU A 790 -36.29 -17.33 17.62
C LEU A 790 -35.81 -16.30 18.66
N TYR A 791 -35.01 -16.76 19.61
CA TYR A 791 -34.45 -15.91 20.67
C TYR A 791 -33.60 -14.76 20.07
N PHE A 792 -33.78 -13.59 20.62
CA PHE A 792 -32.99 -12.42 20.29
C PHE A 792 -32.74 -11.58 21.56
N GLY A 793 -31.51 -11.46 21.99
CA GLY A 793 -31.09 -10.94 23.28
C GLY A 793 -31.19 -9.41 23.44
N LEU A 794 -32.24 -8.76 22.88
CA LEU A 794 -32.43 -7.31 23.01
C LEU A 794 -33.00 -6.96 24.38
N ASP A 795 -32.25 -6.19 25.17
CA ASP A 795 -32.74 -5.59 26.40
C ASP A 795 -33.58 -4.33 26.09
N PRO A 796 -34.88 -4.33 26.37
CA PRO A 796 -35.76 -3.21 26.04
C PRO A 796 -35.51 -1.95 26.85
N LYS A 797 -34.76 -2.03 27.97
CA LYS A 797 -34.46 -0.90 28.85
C LYS A 797 -33.23 -0.12 28.39
N THR A 798 -32.19 -0.85 27.99
CA THR A 798 -30.93 -0.26 27.59
C THR A 798 -30.79 -0.14 26.06
N GLY A 799 -31.57 -0.92 25.33
CA GLY A 799 -31.44 -1.05 23.87
C GLY A 799 -30.22 -1.86 23.43
N LEU A 800 -29.49 -2.45 24.39
CA LEU A 800 -28.34 -3.31 24.09
C LEU A 800 -28.79 -4.69 23.62
N ILE A 801 -28.06 -5.24 22.69
CA ILE A 801 -28.20 -6.61 22.21
C ILE A 801 -27.10 -7.42 22.85
N GLU A 802 -27.48 -8.52 23.55
CA GLU A 802 -26.52 -9.45 24.12
C GLU A 802 -25.84 -10.24 23.00
N GLN A 803 -24.51 -10.26 22.93
CA GLN A 803 -23.78 -10.90 21.84
C GLN A 803 -24.11 -12.40 21.73
N PHE A 804 -24.18 -13.09 22.86
CA PHE A 804 -24.68 -14.45 23.00
C PHE A 804 -25.25 -14.61 24.41
N ARG A 805 -26.07 -15.61 24.62
CA ARG A 805 -26.73 -15.82 25.91
C ARG A 805 -25.73 -15.98 27.05
N GLY A 806 -25.75 -15.03 28.00
CA GLY A 806 -24.82 -14.96 29.16
C GLY A 806 -23.64 -14.02 28.99
N TYR A 807 -23.49 -13.38 27.86
CA TYR A 807 -22.37 -12.46 27.58
C TYR A 807 -22.29 -11.30 28.60
N PHE A 808 -23.40 -10.70 28.99
CA PHE A 808 -23.40 -9.61 29.97
C PHE A 808 -23.00 -10.02 31.39
N ALA A 809 -22.96 -11.32 31.68
CA ALA A 809 -22.48 -11.85 32.96
C ALA A 809 -20.96 -12.09 32.99
N LEU A 810 -20.25 -11.91 31.88
CA LEU A 810 -18.81 -12.08 31.78
C LEU A 810 -18.08 -10.98 32.58
N LYS A 811 -16.90 -11.30 33.09
CA LYS A 811 -16.09 -10.38 33.89
C LYS A 811 -15.50 -9.31 32.97
N ASP A 812 -15.92 -8.05 33.18
CA ASP A 812 -15.39 -6.93 32.39
C ASP A 812 -13.88 -6.75 32.62
N LEU A 813 -13.16 -6.61 31.53
CA LEU A 813 -11.72 -6.40 31.45
C LEU A 813 -11.45 -5.28 30.45
N PRO A 814 -10.88 -4.14 30.89
CA PRO A 814 -10.70 -3.02 29.98
C PRO A 814 -9.57 -3.30 28.98
N ILE A 815 -9.91 -3.33 27.70
CA ILE A 815 -8.95 -3.49 26.60
C ILE A 815 -7.92 -2.36 26.57
N SER A 816 -8.28 -1.19 27.09
CA SER A 816 -7.38 -0.03 27.19
C SER A 816 -6.08 -0.33 27.94
N SER A 817 -6.09 -1.35 28.82
CA SER A 817 -4.87 -1.84 29.49
C SER A 817 -3.87 -2.51 28.53
N TYR A 818 -4.27 -2.79 27.30
CA TYR A 818 -3.48 -3.51 26.29
C TYR A 818 -3.29 -2.71 24.99
N VAL A 819 -3.63 -1.41 24.95
CA VAL A 819 -3.58 -0.58 23.75
C VAL A 819 -2.18 -0.46 23.14
N SER A 820 -1.12 -0.49 23.96
CA SER A 820 0.27 -0.39 23.50
C SER A 820 0.91 -1.75 23.16
N ARG A 821 0.13 -2.81 23.05
CA ARG A 821 0.64 -4.14 22.75
C ARG A 821 1.18 -4.26 21.32
N THR A 822 2.23 -5.06 21.17
CA THR A 822 2.81 -5.45 19.88
C THR A 822 2.40 -6.87 19.44
N ILE A 823 1.67 -7.59 20.31
CA ILE A 823 1.16 -8.94 20.03
C ILE A 823 -0.36 -8.99 20.26
N PRO A 824 -1.08 -9.88 19.57
CA PRO A 824 -2.53 -10.02 19.71
C PRO A 824 -2.96 -10.32 21.15
N VAL A 825 -4.16 -9.87 21.51
CA VAL A 825 -4.69 -9.97 22.89
C VAL A 825 -4.92 -11.42 23.33
N ASP A 826 -5.33 -12.26 22.41
CA ASP A 826 -5.50 -13.70 22.63
C ASP A 826 -4.18 -14.42 22.94
N VAL A 827 -3.08 -14.00 22.32
CA VAL A 827 -1.74 -14.47 22.64
C VAL A 827 -1.31 -13.99 24.02
N LEU A 828 -1.63 -12.74 24.39
CA LEU A 828 -1.29 -12.16 25.70
C LEU A 828 -2.05 -12.80 26.86
N LEU A 829 -3.35 -12.99 26.69
CA LEU A 829 -4.24 -13.49 27.73
C LEU A 829 -4.32 -15.00 27.75
N GLY A 830 -4.17 -15.65 26.60
CA GLY A 830 -4.52 -17.03 26.36
C GLY A 830 -6.03 -17.23 26.19
N LEU A 831 -6.42 -18.17 25.35
CA LEU A 831 -7.83 -18.44 25.02
C LEU A 831 -8.67 -18.77 26.28
N ASP A 832 -8.16 -19.55 27.21
CA ASP A 832 -8.84 -19.93 28.46
C ASP A 832 -9.26 -18.74 29.34
N ARG A 833 -8.60 -17.61 29.19
CA ARG A 833 -8.93 -16.37 29.93
C ARG A 833 -9.83 -15.48 29.13
N ILE A 834 -9.57 -15.35 27.81
CA ILE A 834 -10.32 -14.42 26.95
C ILE A 834 -11.80 -14.82 26.88
N VAL A 835 -12.12 -16.11 26.80
CA VAL A 835 -13.51 -16.64 26.78
C VAL A 835 -14.34 -16.29 28.03
N ARG A 836 -13.70 -15.82 29.12
CA ARG A 836 -14.36 -15.39 30.36
C ARG A 836 -14.52 -13.88 30.49
N THR A 837 -14.18 -13.15 29.44
CA THR A 837 -14.24 -11.69 29.38
C THR A 837 -15.12 -11.25 28.24
N PRO A 838 -15.69 -10.04 28.23
CA PRO A 838 -16.45 -9.50 27.13
C PRO A 838 -15.55 -8.93 26.01
N ILE A 839 -14.29 -9.35 25.93
CA ILE A 839 -13.38 -8.97 24.84
C ILE A 839 -13.72 -9.82 23.63
N ILE A 840 -14.03 -9.20 22.53
CA ILE A 840 -14.40 -9.82 21.24
C ILE A 840 -13.30 -9.64 20.20
N LYS A 841 -13.14 -10.62 19.31
CA LYS A 841 -12.21 -10.58 18.19
C LYS A 841 -12.71 -9.61 17.12
N GLN A 842 -13.99 -9.70 16.79
CA GLN A 842 -14.71 -8.87 15.83
C GLN A 842 -16.16 -8.62 16.27
N PRO A 843 -16.85 -7.61 15.69
CA PRO A 843 -18.07 -7.05 16.29
C PRO A 843 -19.35 -7.66 15.71
N ASP A 844 -19.78 -8.84 16.16
CA ASP A 844 -21.01 -9.54 15.71
C ASP A 844 -22.24 -8.65 15.73
N VAL A 845 -22.52 -8.04 16.88
CA VAL A 845 -23.70 -7.17 17.04
C VAL A 845 -23.61 -5.94 16.13
N LEU A 846 -22.43 -5.36 15.97
CA LEU A 846 -22.25 -4.20 15.11
C LEU A 846 -22.40 -4.57 13.64
N MET A 847 -21.92 -5.75 13.23
CA MET A 847 -22.12 -6.26 11.89
C MET A 847 -23.60 -6.49 11.61
N LEU A 848 -24.33 -7.11 12.54
CA LEU A 848 -25.77 -7.31 12.42
C LEU A 848 -26.53 -5.97 12.27
N ILE A 849 -26.18 -4.97 13.08
CA ILE A 849 -26.75 -3.61 13.01
C ILE A 849 -26.44 -2.97 11.65
N TYR A 850 -25.24 -3.15 11.12
CA TYR A 850 -24.90 -2.65 9.80
C TYR A 850 -25.78 -3.25 8.70
N LEU A 851 -25.91 -4.59 8.67
CA LEU A 851 -26.66 -5.28 7.63
C LEU A 851 -28.17 -4.96 7.68
N PHE A 852 -28.72 -4.75 8.88
CA PHE A 852 -30.15 -4.47 9.10
C PHE A 852 -30.36 -3.10 9.74
N TRP A 853 -29.62 -2.09 9.26
CA TRP A 853 -29.60 -0.74 9.84
C TRP A 853 -30.99 -0.19 10.16
N ASP A 854 -31.95 -0.34 9.26
CA ASP A 854 -33.29 0.24 9.40
C ASP A 854 -34.21 -0.55 10.36
N GLU A 855 -33.84 -1.76 10.79
CA GLU A 855 -34.57 -2.53 11.82
C GLU A 855 -34.23 -2.01 13.24
N PHE A 856 -33.19 -1.21 13.43
CA PHE A 856 -32.76 -0.68 14.74
C PHE A 856 -33.02 0.82 14.85
N THR A 857 -33.45 1.26 16.04
CA THR A 857 -33.61 2.71 16.32
C THR A 857 -32.26 3.41 16.41
N PRO A 858 -32.20 4.74 16.17
CA PRO A 858 -30.95 5.49 16.35
C PRO A 858 -30.29 5.30 17.73
N GLN A 859 -31.11 5.21 18.78
CA GLN A 859 -30.64 4.98 20.15
C GLN A 859 -30.01 3.59 20.32
N GLN A 860 -30.61 2.54 19.72
CA GLN A 860 -30.04 1.19 19.75
C GLN A 860 -28.72 1.13 19.00
N ARG A 861 -28.64 1.72 17.80
CA ARG A 861 -27.40 1.76 17.01
C ARG A 861 -26.26 2.41 17.80
N GLU A 862 -26.51 3.58 18.39
CA GLU A 862 -25.52 4.29 19.17
C GLU A 862 -25.16 3.56 20.47
N ALA A 863 -26.14 3.08 21.24
CA ALA A 863 -25.89 2.35 22.48
C ALA A 863 -25.00 1.12 22.25
N ASN A 864 -25.31 0.31 21.23
CA ASN A 864 -24.51 -0.88 20.92
C ASN A 864 -23.12 -0.52 20.40
N PHE A 865 -22.99 0.50 19.57
CA PHE A 865 -21.67 0.95 19.11
C PHE A 865 -20.79 1.38 20.30
N ARG A 866 -21.30 2.24 21.20
CA ARG A 866 -20.57 2.69 22.38
C ARG A 866 -20.25 1.57 23.37
N TYR A 867 -21.04 0.48 23.37
CA TYR A 867 -20.81 -0.67 24.25
C TYR A 867 -19.75 -1.63 23.66
N TYR A 868 -19.84 -1.98 22.38
CA TYR A 868 -19.01 -3.03 21.75
C TYR A 868 -17.67 -2.51 21.24
N GLU A 869 -17.59 -1.26 20.72
CA GLU A 869 -16.33 -0.69 20.20
C GLU A 869 -15.18 -0.79 21.22
N PRO A 870 -15.32 -0.36 22.50
CA PRO A 870 -14.23 -0.45 23.46
C PRO A 870 -13.87 -1.88 23.89
N ARG A 871 -14.66 -2.87 23.53
CA ARG A 871 -14.47 -4.29 23.83
C ARG A 871 -13.92 -5.09 22.67
N CYS A 872 -13.89 -4.52 21.47
CA CYS A 872 -13.33 -5.17 20.30
C CYS A 872 -11.79 -5.09 20.29
N ALA A 873 -11.14 -6.27 20.28
CA ALA A 873 -9.69 -6.38 20.26
C ALA A 873 -9.07 -5.99 18.92
N GLN A 874 -9.89 -5.80 17.88
CA GLN A 874 -9.44 -5.58 16.50
C GLN A 874 -8.50 -6.72 16.03
N GLY A 875 -8.79 -7.94 16.46
CA GLY A 875 -8.01 -9.13 16.15
C GLY A 875 -8.27 -9.73 14.76
N SER A 876 -9.20 -9.12 14.02
CA SER A 876 -9.55 -9.49 12.65
C SER A 876 -9.38 -8.29 11.71
N SER A 877 -8.87 -8.55 10.49
CA SER A 877 -8.80 -7.54 9.42
C SER A 877 -10.17 -7.01 8.98
N LEU A 878 -11.24 -7.73 9.32
CA LEU A 878 -12.62 -7.38 8.98
C LEU A 878 -13.24 -6.33 9.91
N SER A 879 -12.68 -6.14 11.12
CA SER A 879 -13.27 -5.27 12.15
C SER A 879 -13.14 -3.77 11.86
N PRO A 880 -11.99 -3.22 11.43
CA PRO A 880 -11.81 -1.78 11.30
C PRO A 880 -12.79 -1.14 10.30
N CYS A 881 -13.06 -1.79 9.16
CA CYS A 881 -13.96 -1.25 8.14
C CYS A 881 -15.41 -1.13 8.65
N ILE A 882 -15.88 -2.07 9.45
CA ILE A 882 -17.24 -2.04 10.04
C ILE A 882 -17.35 -0.95 11.10
N HIS A 883 -16.32 -0.81 11.94
CA HIS A 883 -16.27 0.30 12.92
C HIS A 883 -16.24 1.67 12.21
N ALA A 884 -15.46 1.81 11.14
CA ALA A 884 -15.41 3.04 10.34
C ALA A 884 -16.79 3.39 9.76
N LEU A 885 -17.46 2.39 9.15
CA LEU A 885 -18.77 2.53 8.53
C LEU A 885 -19.84 2.98 9.53
N ILE A 886 -19.92 2.29 10.67
CA ILE A 886 -20.93 2.60 11.69
C ILE A 886 -20.64 3.96 12.33
N ALA A 887 -19.39 4.24 12.71
CA ALA A 887 -18.99 5.54 13.24
C ALA A 887 -19.33 6.70 12.30
N ALA A 888 -19.08 6.52 10.99
CA ALA A 888 -19.46 7.50 9.97
C ALA A 888 -21.00 7.72 9.97
N ARG A 889 -21.78 6.67 9.94
CA ARG A 889 -23.24 6.77 9.97
C ARG A 889 -23.78 7.39 11.25
N LEU A 890 -23.12 7.19 12.40
CA LEU A 890 -23.47 7.82 13.67
C LEU A 890 -23.01 9.29 13.75
N GLY A 891 -22.10 9.72 12.86
CA GLY A 891 -21.53 11.07 12.86
C GLY A 891 -20.31 11.24 13.75
N ASP A 892 -19.73 10.17 14.26
CA ASP A 892 -18.46 10.18 15.01
C ASP A 892 -17.27 10.14 14.02
N MET A 893 -16.99 11.30 13.42
CA MET A 893 -15.98 11.41 12.37
C MET A 893 -14.56 11.08 12.84
N ALA A 894 -14.23 11.36 14.10
CA ALA A 894 -12.91 11.05 14.63
C ALA A 894 -12.65 9.54 14.68
N MET A 895 -13.65 8.77 15.13
CA MET A 895 -13.57 7.32 15.12
C MET A 895 -13.67 6.74 13.72
N ALA A 896 -14.54 7.29 12.88
CA ALA A 896 -14.69 6.87 11.50
C ALA A 896 -13.37 7.00 10.72
N GLU A 897 -12.71 8.14 10.81
CA GLU A 897 -11.42 8.39 10.15
C GLU A 897 -10.31 7.48 10.72
N LYS A 898 -10.23 7.34 12.04
CA LYS A 898 -9.26 6.44 12.70
C LYS A 898 -9.34 5.02 12.15
N TYR A 899 -10.52 4.44 12.13
CA TYR A 899 -10.73 3.06 11.69
C TYR A 899 -10.62 2.90 10.18
N PHE A 900 -11.02 3.91 9.41
CA PHE A 900 -10.84 3.91 7.96
C PHE A 900 -9.36 3.88 7.57
N ARG A 901 -8.53 4.71 8.20
CA ARG A 901 -7.07 4.67 7.99
C ARG A 901 -6.48 3.33 8.41
N GLN A 902 -6.89 2.80 9.57
CA GLN A 902 -6.45 1.48 10.01
C GLN A 902 -6.80 0.39 8.99
N ALA A 903 -8.01 0.40 8.44
CA ALA A 903 -8.46 -0.54 7.41
C ALA A 903 -7.67 -0.39 6.10
N GLY A 904 -7.40 0.86 5.67
CA GLY A 904 -6.65 1.17 4.46
C GLY A 904 -5.16 0.78 4.53
N GLU A 905 -4.62 0.67 5.74
CA GLU A 905 -3.22 0.36 5.97
C GLU A 905 -2.95 -1.11 6.31
N ILE A 906 -3.98 -1.97 6.37
CA ILE A 906 -3.82 -3.38 6.74
C ILE A 906 -2.72 -4.04 5.91
N ASP A 907 -2.77 -3.92 4.60
CA ASP A 907 -1.77 -4.49 3.69
C ASP A 907 -0.66 -3.50 3.35
N LEU A 908 -0.99 -2.24 3.08
CA LEU A 908 -0.01 -1.22 2.65
C LEU A 908 1.10 -0.96 3.67
N SER A 909 0.78 -1.07 4.96
CA SER A 909 1.73 -0.91 6.08
C SER A 909 1.99 -2.22 6.83
N ASP A 910 1.40 -3.33 6.39
CA ASP A 910 1.42 -4.65 7.05
C ASP A 910 1.15 -4.55 8.57
N ASN A 911 0.18 -3.75 8.96
CA ASN A 911 -0.07 -3.46 10.37
C ASN A 911 -0.57 -4.68 11.18
N MET A 912 -0.93 -5.77 10.52
CA MET A 912 -1.23 -7.07 11.13
C MET A 912 -0.06 -8.07 11.06
N GLY A 913 1.03 -7.76 10.35
CA GLY A 913 2.22 -8.58 10.26
C GLY A 913 2.02 -9.87 9.44
N ASN A 914 1.07 -9.93 8.51
CA ASN A 914 0.74 -11.15 7.76
C ASN A 914 0.37 -10.92 6.27
N ALA A 915 0.65 -9.75 5.71
CA ALA A 915 0.48 -9.48 4.27
C ALA A 915 1.38 -10.38 3.40
N SER A 916 2.46 -10.91 3.95
CA SER A 916 3.32 -11.90 3.30
C SER A 916 2.57 -13.17 2.83
N GLY A 917 1.47 -13.53 3.50
CA GLY A 917 0.59 -14.64 3.13
C GLY A 917 -0.45 -14.32 2.06
N GLY A 918 -0.44 -13.12 1.52
CA GLY A 918 -1.42 -12.57 0.57
C GLY A 918 -2.19 -11.37 1.15
N ILE A 919 -2.78 -10.54 0.29
CA ILE A 919 -3.61 -9.38 0.70
C ILE A 919 -4.93 -9.82 1.37
N HIS A 920 -5.53 -8.95 2.17
CA HIS A 920 -6.78 -9.23 2.86
C HIS A 920 -8.00 -8.79 2.00
N ALA A 921 -8.44 -9.67 1.09
CA ALA A 921 -9.45 -9.33 0.08
C ALA A 921 -10.76 -8.79 0.68
N ALA A 922 -11.26 -9.38 1.76
CA ALA A 922 -12.48 -8.93 2.42
C ALA A 922 -12.30 -7.56 3.11
N ALA A 923 -11.12 -7.27 3.70
CA ALA A 923 -10.85 -5.96 4.28
C ALA A 923 -10.87 -4.85 3.22
N LEU A 924 -10.40 -5.15 2.00
CA LEU A 924 -10.46 -4.23 0.86
C LEU A 924 -11.91 -3.95 0.44
N GLY A 925 -12.74 -5.00 0.37
CA GLY A 925 -14.18 -4.85 0.13
C GLY A 925 -14.88 -4.04 1.23
N GLY A 926 -14.53 -4.30 2.49
CA GLY A 926 -15.02 -3.55 3.63
C GLY A 926 -14.59 -2.08 3.64
N LEU A 927 -13.36 -1.78 3.21
CA LEU A 927 -12.88 -0.39 3.07
C LEU A 927 -13.70 0.38 2.03
N TRP A 928 -13.99 -0.24 0.89
CA TRP A 928 -14.87 0.32 -0.12
C TRP A 928 -16.27 0.57 0.44
N GLN A 929 -16.83 -0.40 1.17
CA GLN A 929 -18.14 -0.26 1.82
C GLN A 929 -18.14 0.89 2.86
N ALA A 930 -17.08 1.05 3.63
CA ALA A 930 -16.95 2.15 4.59
C ALA A 930 -16.99 3.52 3.89
N ALA A 931 -16.33 3.65 2.74
CA ALA A 931 -16.40 4.87 1.93
C ALA A 931 -17.81 5.13 1.39
N VAL A 932 -18.40 4.13 0.75
CA VAL A 932 -19.65 4.28 -0.02
C VAL A 932 -20.89 4.26 0.89
N PHE A 933 -21.01 3.26 1.78
CA PHE A 933 -22.16 3.15 2.68
C PHE A 933 -21.99 3.91 4.00
N GLY A 934 -20.75 4.14 4.44
CA GLY A 934 -20.42 4.89 5.64
C GLY A 934 -20.37 6.39 5.37
N PHE A 935 -19.27 6.87 4.77
CA PHE A 935 -19.02 8.30 4.61
C PHE A 935 -19.94 8.98 3.59
N ALA A 936 -20.18 8.36 2.42
CA ALA A 936 -21.16 8.89 1.47
C ALA A 936 -22.59 8.65 1.92
N GLY A 937 -22.82 7.70 2.84
CA GLY A 937 -24.14 7.37 3.37
C GLY A 937 -25.09 6.84 2.31
N LEU A 938 -24.57 6.05 1.33
CA LEU A 938 -25.41 5.46 0.29
C LEU A 938 -26.49 4.58 0.89
N SER A 939 -27.73 4.82 0.48
CA SER A 939 -28.87 3.97 0.73
C SER A 939 -29.59 3.65 -0.59
N LEU A 940 -30.12 2.42 -0.70
CA LEU A 940 -30.73 1.88 -1.92
C LEU A 940 -32.20 1.60 -1.64
N GLY A 941 -33.06 2.49 -2.07
CA GLY A 941 -34.51 2.39 -1.94
C GLY A 941 -35.21 2.09 -3.28
N ASP A 942 -36.51 1.82 -3.24
CA ASP A 942 -37.27 1.58 -4.46
C ASP A 942 -37.27 2.79 -5.41
N ASP A 943 -37.17 4.00 -4.86
CA ASP A 943 -37.08 5.25 -5.62
C ASP A 943 -35.66 5.51 -6.19
N GLY A 944 -34.69 4.63 -5.93
CA GLY A 944 -33.29 4.75 -6.37
C GLY A 944 -32.29 5.02 -5.25
N PRO A 945 -31.02 5.20 -5.62
CA PRO A 945 -29.95 5.50 -4.66
C PRO A 945 -30.08 6.90 -4.08
N ARG A 946 -29.78 7.04 -2.79
CA ARG A 946 -29.73 8.32 -2.05
C ARG A 946 -28.45 8.41 -1.25
N LEU A 947 -27.92 9.62 -1.04
CA LEU A 947 -26.76 9.90 -0.21
C LEU A 947 -27.17 10.67 1.06
N ASP A 948 -26.57 10.31 2.19
CA ASP A 948 -26.58 11.05 3.46
C ASP A 948 -25.12 11.25 3.92
N PRO A 949 -24.33 12.14 3.26
CA PRO A 949 -22.91 12.20 3.43
C PRO A 949 -22.50 12.78 4.80
N LYS A 950 -21.51 12.12 5.42
CA LYS A 950 -20.81 12.58 6.62
C LYS A 950 -19.33 12.38 6.39
N LEU A 951 -18.65 13.43 5.97
CA LEU A 951 -17.26 13.37 5.52
C LEU A 951 -16.29 13.88 6.59
N PRO A 952 -15.07 13.31 6.67
CA PRO A 952 -13.97 13.91 7.42
C PRO A 952 -13.68 15.33 6.93
N ALA A 953 -13.14 16.18 7.81
CA ALA A 953 -12.88 17.59 7.50
C ALA A 953 -11.90 17.79 6.32
N ALA A 954 -11.01 16.82 6.07
CA ALA A 954 -10.08 16.86 4.95
C ALA A 954 -10.74 16.50 3.61
N TRP A 955 -11.86 15.78 3.61
CA TRP A 955 -12.52 15.33 2.39
C TRP A 955 -13.51 16.40 1.91
N ARG A 956 -13.20 17.04 0.77
CA ARG A 956 -14.07 18.05 0.18
C ARG A 956 -15.24 17.42 -0.59
N GLU A 957 -14.96 16.29 -1.25
CA GLU A 957 -15.92 15.55 -2.05
C GLU A 957 -15.56 14.08 -2.08
N LEU A 958 -16.59 13.25 -2.10
CA LEU A 958 -16.50 11.84 -2.45
C LEU A 958 -17.45 11.58 -3.63
N SER A 959 -16.93 11.01 -4.72
CA SER A 959 -17.72 10.72 -5.92
C SER A 959 -17.40 9.34 -6.47
N PHE A 960 -18.42 8.66 -7.00
CA PHE A 960 -18.35 7.29 -7.51
C PHE A 960 -19.50 6.97 -8.43
N ARG A 961 -19.40 5.85 -9.17
CA ARG A 961 -20.48 5.32 -9.99
C ARG A 961 -21.00 4.00 -9.42
N ILE A 962 -22.27 3.75 -9.58
CA ILE A 962 -22.91 2.46 -9.26
C ILE A 962 -23.92 2.07 -10.34
N ARG A 963 -24.18 0.77 -10.45
CA ARG A 963 -25.33 0.22 -11.18
C ARG A 963 -26.42 -0.17 -10.20
N TRP A 964 -27.62 0.35 -10.43
CA TRP A 964 -28.80 0.01 -9.66
C TRP A 964 -29.94 -0.34 -10.59
N ARG A 965 -30.42 -1.58 -10.52
CA ARG A 965 -31.50 -2.13 -11.37
C ARG A 965 -31.25 -1.81 -12.86
N GLY A 966 -30.05 -2.14 -13.33
CA GLY A 966 -29.63 -1.97 -14.73
C GLY A 966 -29.26 -0.55 -15.15
N LYS A 967 -29.47 0.47 -14.30
CA LYS A 967 -29.14 1.87 -14.60
C LYS A 967 -27.83 2.29 -13.93
N VAL A 968 -27.02 3.08 -14.64
CA VAL A 968 -25.80 3.68 -14.10
C VAL A 968 -26.12 5.02 -13.46
N TYR A 969 -25.64 5.21 -12.22
CA TYR A 969 -25.76 6.46 -11.47
C TYR A 969 -24.36 6.99 -11.15
N ALA A 970 -24.09 8.24 -11.53
CA ALA A 970 -22.96 8.99 -11.06
C ALA A 970 -23.37 9.80 -9.82
N LEU A 971 -22.72 9.54 -8.70
CA LEU A 971 -23.05 10.11 -7.40
C LEU A 971 -21.90 10.96 -6.88
N SER A 972 -22.24 12.11 -6.27
CA SER A 972 -21.28 13.02 -5.65
C SER A 972 -21.86 13.60 -4.37
N THR A 973 -21.04 13.65 -3.32
CA THR A 973 -21.42 14.27 -2.05
C THR A 973 -21.44 15.80 -2.08
N ALA A 974 -20.83 16.43 -3.08
CA ALA A 974 -20.86 17.88 -3.28
C ALA A 974 -22.21 18.37 -3.85
N THR A 975 -22.90 17.50 -4.58
CA THR A 975 -24.24 17.77 -5.12
C THR A 975 -25.23 16.86 -4.39
N ALA A 976 -25.83 17.34 -3.32
CA ALA A 976 -26.86 16.61 -2.55
C ALA A 976 -28.17 16.37 -3.31
N VAL A 977 -28.16 16.42 -4.64
CA VAL A 977 -29.31 16.15 -5.52
C VAL A 977 -29.01 14.93 -6.38
N ALA A 978 -29.94 13.99 -6.26
CA ALA A 978 -30.00 12.74 -7.01
C ALA A 978 -29.64 12.87 -8.51
N SER A 979 -28.76 11.97 -8.92
CA SER A 979 -28.81 11.18 -10.15
C SER A 979 -29.46 11.82 -11.38
N VAL A 980 -28.65 12.27 -12.30
CA VAL A 980 -29.02 12.18 -13.72
C VAL A 980 -28.56 10.81 -14.19
N PRO A 981 -29.43 9.97 -14.81
CA PRO A 981 -28.95 8.77 -15.49
C PRO A 981 -27.91 9.21 -16.52
N ALA A 982 -26.69 8.66 -16.46
CA ALA A 982 -25.74 8.85 -17.54
C ALA A 982 -26.36 8.24 -18.81
N GLU A 983 -26.44 9.01 -19.89
CA GLU A 983 -26.88 8.50 -21.18
C GLU A 983 -26.02 7.30 -21.57
N GLU A 984 -26.69 6.22 -21.97
CA GLU A 984 -26.05 5.02 -22.50
C GLU A 984 -25.14 5.39 -23.67
N THR A 985 -23.85 5.17 -23.54
CA THR A 985 -22.97 5.09 -24.70
C THR A 985 -23.30 3.80 -25.44
N PRO A 986 -23.61 3.82 -26.74
CA PRO A 986 -23.96 2.62 -27.49
C PRO A 986 -22.78 1.61 -27.46
N ARG A 987 -23.11 0.32 -27.37
CA ARG A 987 -22.20 -0.85 -27.34
C ARG A 987 -21.34 -0.97 -28.59
#